data_1c07dbf7a1cc5876ed2306ffc40ccb48
#
_entry.id   1c07dbf7a1cc5876ed2306ffc40ccb48
#
_cell.length_a   1.000
_cell.length_b   1.000
_cell.length_c   1.000
_cell.angle_alpha   90.00
_cell.angle_beta   90.00
_cell.angle_gamma   90.00
#
_symmetry.space_group_name_H-M   'P 1'
#
loop_
_entity.id
_entity.type
_entity.pdbx_description
1 polymer ?
#
loop_
_entity_poly.entity_id
_entity_poly.type
_entity_poly.pdbx_seq_one_letter_code
_entity_poly.pdbx_strand_id
1 'polypeptide(L)'
;CKMTENMQADSVQSRQAGFVRCCLNTQISEGGYIMAEKTTMNDVNEPIESKDSAPQEEKRRFAKLRHFNEKRAQNTDKYKKLNSWLMILFPVFIVSMAEINQAKYVIPYFKFWAERPTVMLFDILVTAIVFLLLLFILKKGWIAILTQSIIYMALSTTELFKYGTNGNHLIISDMKLVRSVKSLSSFAYIKITPRLIIYYLIVIAFIALAFYFNPVFKRKPLHRAVGSVACVMFGVCMVIFPGFYNPVYKAFGLDTTEATNTFLLNEKFTKNRFLAFIVQTSSESYANRLVVPEDYTEEKIDEIMNIPVDTEEDFNGGNKPNVIVIMSESYADFRAFDELDIDDDVYANFDKAREEGKGGIAITPTYASWTVRSEFELLFGLPVRGINTPNMPQRELADREQPALAQYYKSWGYNTIYVHPFQSGFYSRQRIYGHFGFEKMIYHDDQAGTTDFTVPVEHYGTYVDDSTVFNQILEEVKTSDKPIYLHTTTMQNHQPYNQGEDPDDEFGNYLQWIQHTNEGLDDFLTQLKDIDEPTLVFFVGDHFPSLRGETSVYNQLGLTGENCSPLYEQKYFFWSNYDADFSVVPDEEISFFYIPYVILNIIDAPRDAFIEKMNDFMKEIPVYSTEYDSTVPDNEELDLITIDRAVMEEYSPSPIPEEELVT
;
A
#
# COMPACT_ATOMS: atom_id res chain seq x y z
N CYS A 1 -45.96 22.27 -29.09
CA CYS A 1 -47.21 21.49 -29.20
C CYS A 1 -46.99 20.21 -28.44
N LYS A 2 -47.51 20.02 -27.24
CA LYS A 2 -48.77 19.38 -26.79
C LYS A 2 -48.96 18.03 -27.47
N MET A 3 -49.14 16.92 -26.84
CA MET A 3 -50.03 16.44 -25.77
C MET A 3 -49.60 15.01 -25.43
N THR A 4 -49.57 14.67 -24.17
CA THR A 4 -50.54 13.94 -23.30
C THR A 4 -50.58 12.42 -23.44
N GLU A 5 -50.26 11.79 -22.29
CA GLU A 5 -51.09 10.90 -21.44
C GLU A 5 -51.26 9.46 -21.93
N ASN A 6 -51.00 8.44 -21.18
CA ASN A 6 -51.60 7.93 -19.95
C ASN A 6 -51.31 6.46 -19.73
N MET A 7 -51.10 6.09 -18.45
CA MET A 7 -51.59 4.88 -17.74
C MET A 7 -51.07 3.49 -18.20
N GLN A 8 -50.67 2.54 -17.37
CA GLN A 8 -51.25 2.13 -16.07
C GLN A 8 -50.31 1.22 -15.32
N ALA A 9 -50.43 1.24 -14.03
CA ALA A 9 -49.81 0.45 -13.00
C ALA A 9 -50.09 -1.07 -13.11
N ASP A 10 -49.17 -1.87 -12.61
CA ASP A 10 -49.54 -3.00 -11.77
C ASP A 10 -48.50 -3.39 -10.75
N SER A 11 -48.98 -3.73 -9.60
CA SER A 11 -48.37 -3.94 -8.31
C SER A 11 -47.65 -5.27 -8.15
N VAL A 12 -46.48 -5.32 -7.48
CA VAL A 12 -46.15 -6.47 -6.63
C VAL A 12 -45.47 -5.96 -5.34
N GLN A 13 -46.09 -6.27 -4.22
CA GLN A 13 -45.61 -6.09 -2.87
C GLN A 13 -44.43 -7.03 -2.58
N SER A 14 -43.35 -6.52 -1.97
CA SER A 14 -42.51 -7.34 -1.11
C SER A 14 -41.97 -6.54 0.07
N ARG A 15 -42.13 -7.10 1.21
CA ARG A 15 -41.93 -6.73 2.60
C ARG A 15 -40.60 -6.02 2.87
N GLN A 16 -40.68 -4.82 3.41
CA GLN A 16 -39.58 -4.18 4.12
C GLN A 16 -39.62 -4.58 5.60
N ALA A 17 -38.50 -5.10 6.10
CA ALA A 17 -38.23 -5.25 7.52
C ALA A 17 -37.56 -3.95 8.04
N GLY A 18 -38.21 -3.28 8.97
CA GLY A 18 -37.74 -2.02 9.54
C GLY A 18 -36.56 -2.21 10.49
N PHE A 19 -35.53 -1.38 10.30
CA PHE A 19 -34.52 -1.08 11.30
C PHE A 19 -34.84 0.26 11.96
N VAL A 20 -35.09 0.25 13.25
CA VAL A 20 -35.30 1.44 14.06
C VAL A 20 -33.94 2.08 14.34
N ARG A 21 -33.74 3.29 13.85
CA ARG A 21 -32.61 4.16 14.15
C ARG A 21 -32.98 5.06 15.33
N CYS A 22 -32.31 4.90 16.45
CA CYS A 22 -32.41 5.80 17.60
C CYS A 22 -31.41 6.96 17.37
N CYS A 23 -31.90 8.14 17.04
CA CYS A 23 -31.09 9.37 17.04
C CYS A 23 -31.28 10.09 18.37
N LEU A 24 -30.18 10.23 19.12
CA LEU A 24 -30.08 11.19 20.23
C LEU A 24 -29.63 12.54 19.64
N ASN A 25 -30.55 13.51 19.63
CA ASN A 25 -30.22 14.91 19.48
C ASN A 25 -30.13 15.56 20.86
N THR A 26 -28.96 16.06 21.19
CA THR A 26 -28.77 16.94 22.36
C THR A 26 -28.62 18.37 21.82
N GLN A 27 -29.62 19.20 22.02
CA GLN A 27 -29.49 20.65 21.95
C GLN A 27 -29.49 21.23 23.34
N ILE A 28 -28.47 22.00 23.66
CA ILE A 28 -28.35 22.85 24.85
C ILE A 28 -28.93 24.23 24.47
N SER A 29 -29.89 24.75 25.24
CA SER A 29 -30.17 26.18 25.30
C SER A 29 -30.62 26.58 26.71
N GLU A 30 -30.12 27.74 27.08
CA GLU A 30 -30.17 28.36 28.41
C GLU A 30 -31.54 28.79 28.92
N GLY A 31 -31.70 28.70 30.23
CA GLY A 31 -32.31 29.73 31.09
C GLY A 31 -33.81 29.99 31.02
N GLY A 32 -34.55 29.74 32.14
CA GLY A 32 -35.85 30.35 32.38
C GLY A 32 -36.68 29.62 33.42
N TYR A 33 -36.72 30.13 34.64
CA TYR A 33 -37.66 29.77 35.70
C TYR A 33 -39.09 30.11 35.28
N ILE A 34 -40.04 29.18 35.44
CA ILE A 34 -41.47 29.50 35.68
C ILE A 34 -42.10 28.45 36.62
N MET A 35 -42.91 28.99 37.53
CA MET A 35 -43.58 28.32 38.65
C MET A 35 -44.62 27.27 38.26
N ALA A 36 -44.81 26.34 39.17
CA ALA A 36 -45.86 25.34 39.14
C ALA A 36 -47.26 25.96 39.42
N GLU A 37 -48.21 25.64 38.60
CA GLU A 37 -49.64 25.80 38.95
C GLU A 37 -50.28 24.40 39.03
N LYS A 38 -50.87 24.14 40.20
CA LYS A 38 -51.65 22.94 40.50
C LYS A 38 -53.04 23.07 39.86
N THR A 39 -53.39 22.15 39.02
CA THR A 39 -54.78 21.91 38.65
C THR A 39 -55.14 20.46 38.98
N THR A 40 -56.02 20.34 39.94
CA THR A 40 -56.72 19.10 40.31
C THR A 40 -57.81 18.83 39.27
N MET A 41 -57.81 17.60 38.74
CA MET A 41 -59.05 17.04 38.18
C MET A 41 -59.10 15.51 38.43
N ASN A 42 -60.32 15.13 38.83
CA ASN A 42 -60.77 13.84 39.32
C ASN A 42 -60.80 12.73 38.25
N ASP A 43 -60.63 11.55 38.80
CA ASP A 43 -61.27 10.26 38.48
C ASP A 43 -61.74 9.97 37.02
N VAL A 44 -60.99 9.10 36.36
CA VAL A 44 -61.58 7.96 35.63
C VAL A 44 -60.72 6.74 35.87
N ASN A 45 -61.21 5.84 36.66
CA ASN A 45 -60.70 4.48 36.85
C ASN A 45 -61.04 3.66 35.61
N GLU A 46 -60.08 3.45 34.71
CA GLU A 46 -60.04 2.27 33.86
C GLU A 46 -58.73 1.52 34.12
N PRO A 47 -58.76 0.19 34.31
CA PRO A 47 -57.55 -0.58 34.55
C PRO A 47 -56.72 -0.65 33.27
N ILE A 48 -55.56 -0.02 33.28
CA ILE A 48 -54.53 -0.23 32.27
C ILE A 48 -54.06 -1.68 32.45
N GLU A 49 -54.54 -2.58 31.59
CA GLU A 49 -53.97 -3.91 31.42
C GLU A 49 -52.52 -3.73 31.00
N SER A 50 -51.64 -4.08 31.94
CA SER A 50 -50.21 -4.20 31.64
C SER A 50 -50.01 -5.26 30.55
N LYS A 51 -49.75 -4.85 29.34
CA LYS A 51 -49.24 -5.72 28.24
C LYS A 51 -47.80 -6.15 28.54
N ASP A 52 -47.61 -6.88 29.64
CA ASP A 52 -46.39 -7.64 29.94
C ASP A 52 -46.61 -9.11 29.55
N SER A 53 -46.78 -9.35 28.28
CA SER A 53 -46.75 -10.74 27.75
C SER A 53 -45.76 -10.80 26.57
N ALA A 54 -44.45 -10.83 26.93
CA ALA A 54 -43.50 -11.42 26.00
C ALA A 54 -43.98 -12.85 25.65
N PRO A 55 -43.96 -13.27 24.35
CA PRO A 55 -44.42 -14.59 23.96
C PRO A 55 -43.82 -15.68 24.87
N GLN A 56 -44.61 -16.68 25.22
CA GLN A 56 -44.17 -17.76 26.14
C GLN A 56 -42.86 -18.43 25.66
N GLU A 57 -42.60 -18.40 24.40
CA GLU A 57 -41.39 -18.92 23.79
C GLU A 57 -40.15 -18.04 24.08
N GLU A 58 -40.29 -16.77 24.17
CA GLU A 58 -39.23 -15.81 24.53
C GLU A 58 -38.88 -15.94 26.00
N LYS A 59 -39.85 -16.03 26.89
CA LYS A 59 -39.64 -16.31 28.32
C LYS A 59 -38.95 -17.67 28.54
N ARG A 60 -39.29 -18.70 27.77
CA ARG A 60 -38.60 -20.00 27.77
C ARG A 60 -37.17 -19.92 27.24
N ARG A 61 -36.89 -19.15 26.23
CA ARG A 61 -35.54 -18.88 25.71
C ARG A 61 -34.69 -18.17 26.75
N PHE A 62 -35.18 -17.10 27.37
CA PHE A 62 -34.51 -16.40 28.47
C PHE A 62 -34.24 -17.29 29.69
N ALA A 63 -35.19 -18.11 30.08
CA ALA A 63 -35.00 -19.06 31.20
C ALA A 63 -33.93 -20.11 30.90
N LYS A 64 -33.88 -20.67 29.66
CA LYS A 64 -32.83 -21.61 29.22
C LYS A 64 -31.46 -20.92 29.17
N LEU A 65 -31.38 -19.69 28.69
CA LEU A 65 -30.14 -18.91 28.64
C LEU A 65 -29.63 -18.60 30.07
N ARG A 66 -30.52 -18.23 30.97
CA ARG A 66 -30.19 -17.98 32.38
C ARG A 66 -29.65 -19.24 33.08
N HIS A 67 -30.34 -20.36 32.94
CA HIS A 67 -29.90 -21.64 33.49
C HIS A 67 -28.57 -22.11 32.91
N PHE A 68 -28.35 -21.92 31.60
CA PHE A 68 -27.09 -22.20 30.94
C PHE A 68 -25.96 -21.33 31.51
N ASN A 69 -26.17 -20.02 31.70
CA ASN A 69 -25.18 -19.10 32.26
C ASN A 69 -24.88 -19.42 33.73
N GLU A 70 -25.88 -19.81 34.54
CA GLU A 70 -25.72 -20.25 35.91
C GLU A 70 -24.84 -21.53 35.99
N LYS A 71 -25.13 -22.52 35.13
CA LYS A 71 -24.32 -23.75 35.03
C LYS A 71 -22.88 -23.45 34.61
N ARG A 72 -22.69 -22.54 33.62
CA ARG A 72 -21.35 -22.07 33.22
C ARG A 72 -20.61 -21.37 34.36
N ALA A 73 -21.27 -20.55 35.13
CA ALA A 73 -20.65 -19.89 36.30
C ALA A 73 -20.12 -20.90 37.33
N GLN A 74 -20.84 -22.00 37.54
CA GLN A 74 -20.40 -23.11 38.44
C GLN A 74 -19.15 -23.83 37.89
N ASN A 75 -18.97 -23.89 36.55
CA ASN A 75 -17.80 -24.51 35.93
C ASN A 75 -16.49 -23.80 36.30
N THR A 76 -16.52 -22.50 36.56
CA THR A 76 -15.33 -21.72 36.95
C THR A 76 -14.65 -22.32 38.19
N ASP A 77 -15.41 -22.65 39.24
CA ASP A 77 -14.85 -23.19 40.47
C ASP A 77 -14.72 -24.71 40.38
N LYS A 78 -15.66 -25.42 39.77
CA LYS A 78 -15.63 -26.87 39.56
C LYS A 78 -14.38 -27.33 38.80
N TYR A 79 -13.98 -26.59 37.76
CA TYR A 79 -12.85 -26.93 36.89
C TYR A 79 -11.66 -25.98 37.09
N LYS A 80 -11.44 -25.45 38.28
CA LYS A 80 -10.41 -24.44 38.58
C LYS A 80 -9.00 -24.82 38.07
N LYS A 81 -8.57 -26.07 38.33
CA LYS A 81 -7.25 -26.54 37.85
C LYS A 81 -7.17 -26.56 36.30
N LEU A 82 -8.19 -27.09 35.64
CA LEU A 82 -8.25 -27.13 34.19
C LEU A 82 -8.30 -25.71 33.57
N ASN A 83 -9.07 -24.80 34.15
CA ASN A 83 -9.13 -23.40 33.77
C ASN A 83 -7.76 -22.71 33.88
N SER A 84 -6.97 -23.04 34.94
CA SER A 84 -5.61 -22.53 35.06
C SER A 84 -4.70 -23.06 33.93
N TRP A 85 -4.76 -24.36 33.65
CA TRP A 85 -4.00 -24.96 32.53
C TRP A 85 -4.40 -24.42 31.17
N LEU A 86 -5.70 -24.23 30.91
CA LEU A 86 -6.18 -23.61 29.69
C LEU A 86 -5.58 -22.20 29.47
N MET A 87 -5.53 -21.39 30.55
CA MET A 87 -4.93 -20.05 30.44
C MET A 87 -3.40 -20.08 30.29
N ILE A 88 -2.71 -21.04 30.93
CA ILE A 88 -1.24 -21.14 30.82
C ILE A 88 -0.80 -21.68 29.45
N LEU A 89 -1.52 -22.68 28.92
CA LEU A 89 -1.17 -23.31 27.65
C LEU A 89 -1.65 -22.54 26.45
N PHE A 90 -2.61 -21.62 26.62
CA PHE A 90 -3.19 -20.87 25.48
C PHE A 90 -2.17 -20.08 24.68
N PRO A 91 -1.22 -19.31 25.26
CA PRO A 91 -0.20 -18.62 24.48
C PRO A 91 0.61 -19.55 23.56
N VAL A 92 1.02 -20.72 24.09
CA VAL A 92 1.72 -21.74 23.30
C VAL A 92 0.83 -22.27 22.19
N PHE A 93 -0.43 -22.56 22.50
CA PHE A 93 -1.40 -23.06 21.51
C PHE A 93 -1.62 -22.07 20.37
N ILE A 94 -1.94 -20.82 20.67
CA ILE A 94 -2.33 -19.86 19.62
C ILE A 94 -1.16 -19.42 18.75
N VAL A 95 0.04 -19.24 19.32
CA VAL A 95 1.23 -18.94 18.52
C VAL A 95 1.59 -20.11 17.63
N SER A 96 1.48 -21.34 18.14
CA SER A 96 1.70 -22.55 17.35
C SER A 96 0.72 -22.64 16.17
N MET A 97 -0.55 -22.34 16.40
CA MET A 97 -1.55 -22.36 15.32
C MET A 97 -1.27 -21.30 14.24
N ALA A 98 -0.85 -20.09 14.65
CA ALA A 98 -0.47 -19.03 13.73
C ALA A 98 0.77 -19.40 12.90
N GLU A 99 1.80 -19.95 13.56
CA GLU A 99 3.05 -20.38 12.88
C GLU A 99 2.85 -21.60 11.97
N ILE A 100 2.04 -22.58 12.36
CA ILE A 100 1.70 -23.74 11.51
C ILE A 100 0.94 -23.28 10.26
N ASN A 101 0.08 -22.26 10.40
CA ASN A 101 -0.62 -21.69 9.25
C ASN A 101 0.37 -21.10 8.24
N GLN A 102 1.42 -20.41 8.70
CA GLN A 102 2.49 -19.87 7.86
C GLN A 102 3.38 -20.95 7.25
N ALA A 103 3.78 -21.93 8.04
CA ALA A 103 4.61 -23.05 7.59
C ALA A 103 3.88 -23.95 6.58
N LYS A 104 2.61 -23.71 6.30
CA LYS A 104 1.70 -24.53 5.49
C LYS A 104 1.50 -25.95 6.02
N TYR A 105 2.53 -26.58 6.62
CA TYR A 105 2.51 -27.94 7.17
C TYR A 105 3.08 -28.00 8.58
N VAL A 106 2.73 -29.05 9.33
CA VAL A 106 3.14 -29.25 10.72
C VAL A 106 4.63 -29.63 10.83
N ILE A 107 5.16 -30.34 9.84
CA ILE A 107 6.56 -30.82 9.88
C ILE A 107 7.56 -29.66 9.81
N PRO A 108 7.47 -28.68 8.88
CA PRO A 108 8.35 -27.50 8.87
C PRO A 108 8.30 -26.70 10.18
N TYR A 109 7.14 -26.60 10.82
CA TYR A 109 7.02 -25.95 12.11
C TYR A 109 7.85 -26.64 13.20
N PHE A 110 7.77 -27.97 13.34
CA PHE A 110 8.57 -28.69 14.32
C PHE A 110 10.06 -28.72 13.98
N LYS A 111 10.42 -28.70 12.69
CA LYS A 111 11.81 -28.55 12.24
C LYS A 111 12.37 -27.21 12.73
N PHE A 112 11.64 -26.12 12.54
CA PHE A 112 12.03 -24.80 13.03
C PHE A 112 12.19 -24.76 14.56
N TRP A 113 11.30 -25.41 15.30
CA TRP A 113 11.43 -25.56 16.76
C TRP A 113 12.76 -26.21 17.17
N ALA A 114 13.21 -27.23 16.43
CA ALA A 114 14.46 -27.91 16.71
C ALA A 114 15.68 -27.03 16.35
N GLU A 115 15.60 -26.27 15.28
CA GLU A 115 16.68 -25.41 14.78
C GLU A 115 16.81 -24.09 15.55
N ARG A 116 15.69 -23.47 15.89
CA ARG A 116 15.61 -22.11 16.48
C ARG A 116 14.69 -22.05 17.73
N PRO A 117 14.94 -22.83 18.78
CA PRO A 117 14.05 -22.93 19.95
C PRO A 117 13.93 -21.61 20.71
N THR A 118 14.96 -20.76 20.71
CA THR A 118 14.97 -19.48 21.41
C THR A 118 14.03 -18.45 20.73
N VAL A 119 13.98 -18.45 19.40
CA VAL A 119 13.03 -17.60 18.64
C VAL A 119 11.60 -18.00 18.97
N MET A 120 11.28 -19.30 18.96
CA MET A 120 9.95 -19.78 19.37
C MET A 120 9.60 -19.45 20.82
N LEU A 121 10.60 -19.45 21.71
CA LEU A 121 10.41 -19.03 23.11
C LEU A 121 10.11 -17.53 23.18
N PHE A 122 10.75 -16.71 22.37
CA PHE A 122 10.42 -15.28 22.25
C PHE A 122 8.97 -15.09 21.81
N ASP A 123 8.51 -15.78 20.77
CA ASP A 123 7.13 -15.71 20.29
C ASP A 123 6.11 -16.09 21.34
N ILE A 124 6.38 -17.16 22.09
CA ILE A 124 5.54 -17.57 23.24
C ILE A 124 5.52 -16.49 24.31
N LEU A 125 6.65 -15.88 24.64
CA LEU A 125 6.76 -14.83 25.66
C LEU A 125 5.94 -13.59 25.26
N VAL A 126 6.13 -13.09 24.05
CA VAL A 126 5.37 -11.94 23.52
C VAL A 126 3.87 -12.26 23.50
N THR A 127 3.49 -13.44 23.02
CA THR A 127 2.10 -13.92 23.02
C THR A 127 1.52 -13.97 24.43
N ALA A 128 2.28 -14.44 25.42
CA ALA A 128 1.85 -14.50 26.81
C ALA A 128 1.66 -13.11 27.43
N ILE A 129 2.51 -12.13 27.08
CA ILE A 129 2.38 -10.74 27.54
C ILE A 129 1.11 -10.10 26.96
N VAL A 130 0.84 -10.29 25.67
CA VAL A 130 -0.40 -9.82 25.03
C VAL A 130 -1.62 -10.47 25.69
N PHE A 131 -1.55 -11.79 25.97
CA PHE A 131 -2.63 -12.49 26.65
C PHE A 131 -2.87 -11.98 28.07
N LEU A 132 -1.80 -11.73 28.83
CA LEU A 132 -1.88 -11.15 30.19
C LEU A 132 -2.52 -9.75 30.13
N LEU A 133 -2.16 -8.91 29.18
CA LEU A 133 -2.79 -7.61 28.98
C LEU A 133 -4.31 -7.77 28.77
N LEU A 134 -4.72 -8.67 27.90
CA LEU A 134 -6.14 -8.95 27.66
C LEU A 134 -6.85 -9.50 28.91
N LEU A 135 -6.20 -10.36 29.71
CA LEU A 135 -6.74 -10.85 30.98
C LEU A 135 -6.90 -9.74 32.02
N PHE A 136 -5.94 -8.82 32.11
CA PHE A 136 -6.03 -7.67 33.01
C PHE A 136 -7.19 -6.74 32.64
N ILE A 137 -7.45 -6.53 31.34
CA ILE A 137 -8.53 -5.67 30.86
C ILE A 137 -9.88 -6.38 30.94
N LEU A 138 -10.02 -7.58 30.39
CA LEU A 138 -11.31 -8.26 30.12
C LEU A 138 -11.82 -9.10 31.27
N LYS A 139 -10.97 -9.51 32.24
CA LYS A 139 -11.27 -10.38 33.42
C LYS A 139 -11.75 -11.80 33.09
N LYS A 140 -12.47 -11.97 31.97
CA LYS A 140 -13.03 -13.26 31.53
C LYS A 140 -12.02 -13.92 30.57
N GLY A 141 -11.41 -15.03 31.04
CA GLY A 141 -10.36 -15.71 30.26
C GLY A 141 -10.83 -16.18 28.88
N TRP A 142 -12.07 -16.66 28.78
CA TRP A 142 -12.60 -17.10 27.50
C TRP A 142 -12.74 -15.93 26.46
N ILE A 143 -13.04 -14.70 26.95
CA ILE A 143 -13.09 -13.54 26.06
C ILE A 143 -11.67 -13.15 25.62
N ALA A 144 -10.70 -13.17 26.55
CA ALA A 144 -9.30 -12.92 26.21
C ALA A 144 -8.77 -13.95 25.19
N ILE A 145 -9.09 -15.23 25.37
CA ILE A 145 -8.80 -16.32 24.43
C ILE A 145 -9.43 -16.04 23.07
N LEU A 146 -10.73 -15.72 23.03
CA LEU A 146 -11.44 -15.40 21.79
C LEU A 146 -10.80 -14.21 21.07
N THR A 147 -10.58 -13.10 21.78
CA THR A 147 -10.03 -11.87 21.21
C THR A 147 -8.64 -12.09 20.61
N GLN A 148 -7.74 -12.72 21.36
CA GLN A 148 -6.39 -12.98 20.86
C GLN A 148 -6.38 -14.00 19.72
N SER A 149 -7.24 -15.02 19.77
CA SER A 149 -7.38 -15.99 18.68
C SER A 149 -7.84 -15.32 17.38
N ILE A 150 -8.80 -14.40 17.45
CA ILE A 150 -9.25 -13.63 16.27
C ILE A 150 -8.08 -12.81 15.70
N ILE A 151 -7.36 -12.07 16.54
CA ILE A 151 -6.25 -11.21 16.11
C ILE A 151 -5.15 -12.05 15.46
N TYR A 152 -4.68 -13.11 16.14
CA TYR A 152 -3.55 -13.91 15.63
C TYR A 152 -3.89 -14.69 14.37
N MET A 153 -5.07 -15.30 14.31
CA MET A 153 -5.48 -16.01 13.09
C MET A 153 -5.78 -15.07 11.93
N ALA A 154 -6.34 -13.89 12.19
CA ALA A 154 -6.54 -12.88 11.15
C ALA A 154 -5.20 -12.39 10.60
N LEU A 155 -4.26 -11.97 11.45
CA LEU A 155 -2.92 -11.53 11.03
C LEU A 155 -2.18 -12.63 10.28
N SER A 156 -2.18 -13.86 10.80
CA SER A 156 -1.53 -15.01 10.16
C SER A 156 -2.15 -15.35 8.80
N THR A 157 -3.46 -15.19 8.65
CA THR A 157 -4.15 -15.46 7.37
C THR A 157 -3.91 -14.31 6.39
N THR A 158 -3.89 -13.06 6.85
CA THR A 158 -3.51 -11.90 6.01
C THR A 158 -2.10 -12.05 5.47
N GLU A 159 -1.15 -12.45 6.33
CA GLU A 159 0.22 -12.77 5.93
C GLU A 159 0.25 -13.85 4.84
N LEU A 160 -0.44 -14.98 5.07
CA LEU A 160 -0.50 -16.09 4.10
C LEU A 160 -1.02 -15.64 2.73
N PHE A 161 -2.03 -14.79 2.72
CA PHE A 161 -2.60 -14.28 1.47
C PHE A 161 -1.74 -13.21 0.83
N LYS A 162 -1.17 -12.28 1.61
CA LYS A 162 -0.25 -11.26 1.10
C LYS A 162 0.97 -11.92 0.44
N TYR A 163 1.63 -12.82 1.14
CA TYR A 163 2.77 -13.57 0.58
C TYR A 163 2.37 -14.37 -0.67
N GLY A 164 1.17 -14.97 -0.67
CA GLY A 164 0.61 -15.65 -1.83
C GLY A 164 0.24 -14.71 -2.99
N THR A 165 0.07 -13.41 -2.75
CA THR A 165 -0.30 -12.42 -3.76
C THR A 165 0.94 -11.78 -4.40
N ASN A 166 1.88 -11.28 -3.62
CA ASN A 166 3.02 -10.50 -4.14
C ASN A 166 4.40 -10.97 -3.66
N GLY A 167 4.50 -12.15 -3.02
CA GLY A 167 5.78 -12.68 -2.55
C GLY A 167 6.42 -11.94 -1.37
N ASN A 168 5.75 -10.94 -0.81
CA ASN A 168 6.26 -10.11 0.28
C ASN A 168 5.57 -10.42 1.60
N HIS A 169 6.35 -10.53 2.68
CA HIS A 169 5.81 -10.77 4.01
C HIS A 169 5.13 -9.53 4.61
N LEU A 170 4.17 -9.76 5.52
CA LEU A 170 3.41 -8.71 6.19
C LEU A 170 4.29 -7.94 7.17
N ILE A 171 4.41 -6.63 6.97
CA ILE A 171 5.09 -5.71 7.87
C ILE A 171 4.08 -4.75 8.51
N ILE A 172 4.48 -4.09 9.61
CA ILE A 172 3.55 -3.22 10.35
C ILE A 172 3.03 -2.04 9.51
N SER A 173 3.85 -1.52 8.60
CA SER A 173 3.46 -0.43 7.70
C SER A 173 2.30 -0.77 6.77
N ASP A 174 2.10 -2.06 6.45
CA ASP A 174 0.94 -2.52 5.68
C ASP A 174 -0.40 -2.26 6.37
N MET A 175 -0.39 -2.09 7.70
CA MET A 175 -1.60 -1.72 8.43
C MET A 175 -2.16 -0.36 8.00
N LYS A 176 -1.34 0.51 7.38
CA LYS A 176 -1.78 1.75 6.74
C LYS A 176 -2.75 1.47 5.56
N LEU A 177 -2.65 0.29 4.93
CA LEU A 177 -3.50 -0.14 3.81
C LEU A 177 -4.87 -0.70 4.23
N VAL A 178 -5.14 -0.88 5.52
CA VAL A 178 -6.43 -1.44 6.00
C VAL A 178 -7.63 -0.64 5.48
N ARG A 179 -7.48 0.65 5.25
CA ARG A 179 -8.55 1.48 4.66
C ARG A 179 -8.83 1.15 3.18
N SER A 180 -7.89 0.55 2.49
CA SER A 180 -7.97 0.14 1.08
C SER A 180 -8.28 -1.36 0.91
N VAL A 181 -8.73 -2.07 1.97
CA VAL A 181 -8.98 -3.52 1.95
C VAL A 181 -9.95 -3.93 0.83
N LYS A 182 -10.94 -3.08 0.53
CA LYS A 182 -11.89 -3.38 -0.56
C LYS A 182 -11.17 -3.44 -1.92
N SER A 183 -10.32 -2.47 -2.22
CA SER A 183 -9.53 -2.44 -3.46
C SER A 183 -8.49 -3.56 -3.48
N LEU A 184 -7.78 -3.78 -2.36
CA LEU A 184 -6.82 -4.88 -2.23
C LEU A 184 -7.46 -6.26 -2.45
N SER A 185 -8.73 -6.45 -2.07
CA SER A 185 -9.42 -7.73 -2.24
C SER A 185 -9.75 -8.06 -3.70
N SER A 186 -9.70 -7.09 -4.61
CA SER A 186 -10.00 -7.34 -6.04
C SER A 186 -8.87 -8.10 -6.76
N PHE A 187 -7.63 -7.94 -6.31
CA PHE A 187 -6.46 -8.62 -6.88
C PHE A 187 -5.73 -9.56 -5.91
N ALA A 188 -6.19 -9.65 -4.66
CA ALA A 188 -5.60 -10.57 -3.69
C ALA A 188 -5.87 -12.04 -4.06
N TYR A 189 -4.82 -12.84 -4.16
CA TYR A 189 -4.94 -14.28 -4.37
C TYR A 189 -5.42 -14.99 -3.12
N ILE A 190 -6.74 -15.03 -2.92
CA ILE A 190 -7.37 -15.64 -1.75
C ILE A 190 -7.72 -17.10 -2.05
N LYS A 191 -6.84 -18.03 -1.67
CA LYS A 191 -7.09 -19.47 -1.79
C LYS A 191 -7.47 -20.11 -0.44
N ILE A 192 -8.76 -20.31 -0.22
CA ILE A 192 -9.25 -21.03 0.95
C ILE A 192 -9.00 -22.52 0.77
N THR A 193 -8.03 -23.06 1.49
CA THR A 193 -7.67 -24.48 1.44
C THR A 193 -8.38 -25.28 2.52
N PRO A 194 -8.63 -26.60 2.33
CA PRO A 194 -9.17 -27.48 3.38
C PRO A 194 -8.31 -27.43 4.67
N ARG A 195 -6.98 -27.28 4.52
CA ARG A 195 -6.06 -27.15 5.63
C ARG A 195 -6.35 -25.91 6.47
N LEU A 196 -6.53 -24.74 5.84
CA LEU A 196 -6.89 -23.49 6.53
C LEU A 196 -8.19 -23.68 7.33
N ILE A 197 -9.19 -24.29 6.74
CA ILE A 197 -10.47 -24.58 7.42
C ILE A 197 -10.24 -25.46 8.66
N ILE A 198 -9.42 -26.51 8.56
CA ILE A 198 -9.09 -27.40 9.69
C ILE A 198 -8.42 -26.60 10.83
N TYR A 199 -7.47 -25.72 10.53
CA TYR A 199 -6.80 -24.91 11.55
C TYR A 199 -7.77 -23.99 12.27
N TYR A 200 -8.68 -23.35 11.56
CA TYR A 200 -9.74 -22.55 12.17
C TYR A 200 -10.69 -23.39 13.03
N LEU A 201 -11.06 -24.60 12.59
CA LEU A 201 -11.91 -25.49 13.38
C LEU A 201 -11.23 -25.93 14.69
N ILE A 202 -9.91 -26.17 14.68
CA ILE A 202 -9.15 -26.50 15.90
C ILE A 202 -9.16 -25.31 16.86
N VAL A 203 -8.94 -24.09 16.37
CA VAL A 203 -8.99 -22.86 17.20
C VAL A 203 -10.40 -22.63 17.75
N ILE A 204 -11.44 -22.80 16.94
CA ILE A 204 -12.85 -22.69 17.36
C ILE A 204 -13.17 -23.73 18.46
N ALA A 205 -12.69 -24.96 18.32
CA ALA A 205 -12.87 -25.99 19.33
C ALA A 205 -12.22 -25.60 20.67
N PHE A 206 -11.01 -25.03 20.64
CA PHE A 206 -10.35 -24.53 21.85
C PHE A 206 -11.14 -23.38 22.50
N ILE A 207 -11.63 -22.43 21.70
CA ILE A 207 -12.48 -21.33 22.18
C ILE A 207 -13.77 -21.89 22.81
N ALA A 208 -14.40 -22.88 22.18
CA ALA A 208 -15.61 -23.53 22.69
C ALA A 208 -15.37 -24.22 24.04
N LEU A 209 -14.22 -24.91 24.19
CA LEU A 209 -13.79 -25.47 25.46
C LEU A 209 -13.59 -24.39 26.54
N ALA A 210 -12.88 -23.33 26.22
CA ALA A 210 -12.68 -22.18 27.10
C ALA A 210 -14.03 -21.52 27.48
N PHE A 211 -14.92 -21.38 26.51
CA PHE A 211 -16.27 -20.87 26.76
C PHE A 211 -17.06 -21.77 27.73
N TYR A 212 -17.01 -23.09 27.56
CA TYR A 212 -17.70 -24.06 28.43
C TYR A 212 -17.12 -24.09 29.86
N PHE A 213 -15.80 -24.14 30.01
CA PHE A 213 -15.14 -24.21 31.32
C PHE A 213 -15.09 -22.84 32.03
N ASN A 214 -15.24 -21.74 31.31
CA ASN A 214 -15.39 -20.39 31.80
C ASN A 214 -14.23 -19.92 32.71
N PRO A 215 -12.97 -19.91 32.25
CA PRO A 215 -11.84 -19.41 33.04
C PRO A 215 -12.03 -17.92 33.36
N VAL A 216 -11.74 -17.56 34.63
CA VAL A 216 -11.86 -16.19 35.13
C VAL A 216 -10.56 -15.77 35.81
N PHE A 217 -10.05 -14.61 35.42
CA PHE A 217 -8.86 -14.04 36.03
C PHE A 217 -9.20 -13.15 37.23
N LYS A 218 -9.15 -13.77 38.44
CA LYS A 218 -9.53 -13.11 39.68
C LYS A 218 -8.32 -12.36 40.27
N ARG A 219 -8.20 -11.04 40.02
CA ARG A 219 -7.19 -10.14 40.61
C ARG A 219 -7.84 -8.84 41.09
N LYS A 220 -7.24 -8.20 42.11
CA LYS A 220 -7.71 -6.89 42.61
C LYS A 220 -7.59 -5.82 41.51
N PRO A 221 -8.48 -4.81 41.46
CA PRO A 221 -8.45 -3.78 40.41
C PRO A 221 -7.08 -3.09 40.26
N LEU A 222 -6.43 -2.75 41.39
CA LEU A 222 -5.11 -2.13 41.37
C LEU A 222 -4.05 -3.03 40.69
N HIS A 223 -4.00 -4.33 41.03
CA HIS A 223 -3.05 -5.25 40.39
C HIS A 223 -3.28 -5.41 38.91
N ARG A 224 -4.54 -5.30 38.49
CA ARG A 224 -4.90 -5.34 37.08
C ARG A 224 -4.47 -4.07 36.34
N ALA A 225 -4.70 -2.90 36.95
CA ALA A 225 -4.24 -1.63 36.39
C ALA A 225 -2.70 -1.61 36.23
N VAL A 226 -1.98 -1.93 37.30
CA VAL A 226 -0.51 -2.00 37.30
C VAL A 226 -0.01 -3.03 36.28
N GLY A 227 -0.63 -4.22 36.24
CA GLY A 227 -0.27 -5.25 35.27
C GLY A 227 -0.53 -4.83 33.82
N SER A 228 -1.66 -4.16 33.56
CA SER A 228 -1.93 -3.60 32.21
C SER A 228 -0.88 -2.58 31.80
N VAL A 229 -0.53 -1.64 32.68
CA VAL A 229 0.50 -0.62 32.42
C VAL A 229 1.85 -1.29 32.15
N ALA A 230 2.23 -2.29 32.97
CA ALA A 230 3.50 -3.01 32.76
C ALA A 230 3.55 -3.73 31.40
N CYS A 231 2.47 -4.39 30.97
CA CYS A 231 2.41 -5.05 29.66
C CYS A 231 2.48 -4.03 28.50
N VAL A 232 1.79 -2.88 28.62
CA VAL A 232 1.85 -1.81 27.62
C VAL A 232 3.26 -1.22 27.58
N MET A 233 3.85 -0.91 28.72
CA MET A 233 5.22 -0.38 28.79
C MET A 233 6.25 -1.35 28.19
N PHE A 234 6.09 -2.65 28.42
CA PHE A 234 6.95 -3.64 27.76
C PHE A 234 6.81 -3.57 26.24
N GLY A 235 5.58 -3.51 25.69
CA GLY A 235 5.35 -3.36 24.26
C GLY A 235 5.97 -2.08 23.70
N VAL A 236 5.80 -0.95 24.40
CA VAL A 236 6.41 0.33 24.05
C VAL A 236 7.95 0.24 24.03
N CYS A 237 8.54 -0.38 25.06
CA CYS A 237 9.99 -0.57 25.13
C CYS A 237 10.51 -1.48 23.99
N MET A 238 9.75 -2.49 23.59
CA MET A 238 10.11 -3.39 22.49
C MET A 238 10.05 -2.74 21.10
N VAL A 239 9.41 -1.58 20.96
CA VAL A 239 9.29 -0.88 19.68
C VAL A 239 10.13 0.41 19.63
N ILE A 240 10.16 1.17 20.74
CA ILE A 240 10.69 2.54 20.75
C ILE A 240 12.15 2.63 21.25
N PHE A 241 12.59 1.74 22.14
CA PHE A 241 13.88 1.90 22.81
C PHE A 241 14.91 0.86 22.34
N PRO A 242 15.86 1.22 21.43
CA PRO A 242 16.92 0.33 20.94
C PRO A 242 17.75 -0.29 22.07
N GLY A 243 18.06 0.48 23.10
CA GLY A 243 18.78 0.00 24.29
C GLY A 243 18.04 -1.10 25.06
N PHE A 244 16.73 -1.23 24.89
CA PHE A 244 15.92 -2.31 25.48
C PHE A 244 15.75 -3.48 24.53
N TYR A 245 15.30 -3.26 23.29
CA TYR A 245 14.95 -4.35 22.39
C TYR A 245 16.17 -5.05 21.77
N ASN A 246 17.25 -4.35 21.45
CA ASN A 246 18.45 -4.97 20.85
C ASN A 246 19.08 -6.06 21.73
N PRO A 247 19.29 -5.85 23.05
CA PRO A 247 19.74 -6.93 23.93
C PRO A 247 18.76 -8.11 24.01
N VAL A 248 17.45 -7.85 23.95
CA VAL A 248 16.42 -8.89 23.95
C VAL A 248 16.49 -9.70 22.66
N TYR A 249 16.51 -9.07 21.49
CA TYR A 249 16.62 -9.76 20.20
C TYR A 249 17.87 -10.63 20.15
N LYS A 250 19.01 -10.07 20.56
CA LYS A 250 20.27 -10.81 20.63
C LYS A 250 20.19 -12.02 21.59
N ALA A 251 19.58 -11.86 22.76
CA ALA A 251 19.45 -12.95 23.74
C ALA A 251 18.58 -14.11 23.23
N PHE A 252 17.57 -13.82 22.41
CA PHE A 252 16.72 -14.82 21.78
C PHE A 252 17.25 -15.31 20.42
N GLY A 253 18.33 -14.72 19.92
CA GLY A 253 18.97 -15.08 18.65
C GLY A 253 18.15 -14.71 17.42
N LEU A 254 17.38 -13.61 17.48
CA LEU A 254 16.71 -13.09 16.30
C LEU A 254 17.76 -12.58 15.30
N ASP A 255 17.47 -12.77 14.02
CA ASP A 255 18.25 -12.13 12.95
C ASP A 255 17.89 -10.64 12.90
N THR A 256 18.88 -9.80 13.21
CA THR A 256 18.76 -8.33 13.23
C THR A 256 19.53 -7.70 12.08
N THR A 257 19.94 -8.47 11.07
CA THR A 257 20.57 -7.93 9.87
C THR A 257 19.65 -6.96 9.18
N GLU A 258 20.15 -5.84 8.75
CA GLU A 258 19.40 -4.87 7.99
C GLU A 258 18.93 -5.49 6.67
N ALA A 259 17.67 -5.29 6.33
CA ALA A 259 17.09 -5.79 5.09
C ALA A 259 16.86 -4.59 4.16
N THR A 260 17.80 -4.36 3.27
CA THR A 260 17.74 -3.26 2.28
C THR A 260 16.82 -3.58 1.11
N ASN A 261 16.56 -4.85 0.84
CA ASN A 261 15.70 -5.29 -0.25
C ASN A 261 14.70 -6.38 0.18
N THR A 262 13.75 -6.67 -0.69
CA THR A 262 12.68 -7.66 -0.46
C THR A 262 13.22 -9.08 -0.21
N PHE A 263 14.29 -9.50 -0.89
CA PHE A 263 14.86 -10.83 -0.70
C PHE A 263 15.44 -10.99 0.70
N LEU A 264 16.20 -10.00 1.18
CA LEU A 264 16.74 -9.96 2.54
C LEU A 264 15.62 -9.92 3.59
N LEU A 265 14.53 -9.20 3.29
CA LEU A 265 13.36 -9.16 4.18
C LEU A 265 12.67 -10.52 4.28
N ASN A 266 12.54 -11.24 3.18
CA ASN A 266 11.97 -12.59 3.13
C ASN A 266 12.91 -13.61 3.83
N GLU A 267 14.23 -13.46 3.68
CA GLU A 267 15.20 -14.27 4.40
C GLU A 267 15.11 -14.03 5.92
N LYS A 268 15.00 -12.77 6.36
CA LYS A 268 14.76 -12.40 7.76
C LYS A 268 13.49 -13.05 8.31
N PHE A 269 12.39 -13.05 7.54
CA PHE A 269 11.16 -13.78 7.91
C PHE A 269 11.42 -15.28 8.07
N THR A 270 12.16 -15.88 7.17
CA THR A 270 12.50 -17.30 7.26
C THR A 270 13.27 -17.64 8.55
N LYS A 271 14.16 -16.75 9.00
CA LYS A 271 14.96 -16.91 10.22
C LYS A 271 14.20 -16.56 11.51
N ASN A 272 13.30 -15.58 11.49
CA ASN A 272 12.59 -15.07 12.68
C ASN A 272 11.17 -15.60 12.82
N ARG A 273 10.55 -16.06 11.71
CA ARG A 273 9.15 -16.44 11.63
C ARG A 273 8.18 -15.29 11.91
N PHE A 274 6.90 -15.61 11.88
CA PHE A 274 5.81 -14.65 11.77
C PHE A 274 5.78 -13.60 12.89
N LEU A 275 5.71 -14.02 14.16
CA LEU A 275 5.49 -13.06 15.25
C LEU A 275 6.74 -12.26 15.60
N ALA A 276 7.90 -12.91 15.70
CA ALA A 276 9.16 -12.23 15.96
C ALA A 276 9.50 -11.25 14.83
N PHE A 277 9.25 -11.63 13.57
CA PHE A 277 9.41 -10.76 12.40
C PHE A 277 8.52 -9.50 12.50
N ILE A 278 7.22 -9.66 12.83
CA ILE A 278 6.33 -8.50 12.99
C ILE A 278 6.80 -7.57 14.11
N VAL A 279 7.22 -8.10 15.24
CA VAL A 279 7.71 -7.29 16.36
C VAL A 279 8.97 -6.55 15.98
N GLN A 280 9.91 -7.22 15.32
CA GLN A 280 11.16 -6.62 14.89
C GLN A 280 10.95 -5.56 13.81
N THR A 281 10.21 -5.87 12.74
CA THR A 281 9.91 -4.87 11.69
C THR A 281 9.11 -3.69 12.21
N SER A 282 8.35 -3.86 13.32
CA SER A 282 7.71 -2.72 14.00
C SER A 282 8.73 -1.81 14.67
N SER A 283 9.79 -2.35 15.29
CA SER A 283 10.86 -1.55 15.89
C SER A 283 11.73 -0.88 14.83
N GLU A 284 12.03 -1.58 13.74
CA GLU A 284 12.75 -1.03 12.59
C GLU A 284 11.95 0.11 11.92
N SER A 285 10.66 -0.09 11.66
CA SER A 285 9.79 0.94 11.10
C SER A 285 9.68 2.18 12.00
N TYR A 286 9.74 2.02 13.32
CA TYR A 286 9.78 3.17 14.24
C TYR A 286 11.15 3.84 14.25
N ALA A 287 12.24 3.08 14.20
CA ALA A 287 13.60 3.62 14.16
C ALA A 287 13.85 4.43 12.88
N ASN A 288 13.36 3.91 11.76
CA ASN A 288 13.51 4.50 10.41
C ASN A 288 12.38 5.49 10.06
N ARG A 289 11.59 5.94 11.03
CA ARG A 289 10.60 7.00 10.75
C ARG A 289 11.28 8.27 10.32
N LEU A 290 10.61 9.03 9.47
CA LEU A 290 11.06 10.36 9.09
C LEU A 290 11.26 11.22 10.33
N VAL A 291 12.47 11.74 10.49
CA VAL A 291 12.86 12.72 11.52
C VAL A 291 13.57 13.85 10.79
N VAL A 292 13.05 15.05 10.93
CA VAL A 292 13.71 16.23 10.37
C VAL A 292 15.10 16.37 11.03
N PRO A 293 16.20 16.41 10.26
CA PRO A 293 17.54 16.53 10.80
C PRO A 293 17.74 17.83 11.61
N GLU A 294 18.66 17.81 12.60
CA GLU A 294 18.93 18.99 13.43
C GLU A 294 19.58 20.15 12.66
N ASP A 295 20.22 19.85 11.56
CA ASP A 295 20.89 20.78 10.64
C ASP A 295 20.00 21.28 9.49
N TYR A 296 18.73 20.86 9.45
CA TYR A 296 17.73 21.42 8.53
C TYR A 296 17.40 22.84 8.95
N THR A 297 17.96 23.83 8.24
CA THR A 297 17.77 25.27 8.45
C THR A 297 17.67 26.00 7.13
N GLU A 298 17.08 27.22 7.14
CA GLU A 298 16.99 28.11 5.99
C GLU A 298 18.38 28.37 5.39
N GLU A 299 19.36 28.73 6.25
CA GLU A 299 20.72 29.04 5.80
C GLU A 299 21.37 27.82 5.09
N LYS A 300 21.09 26.59 5.55
CA LYS A 300 21.67 25.39 4.94
C LYS A 300 21.06 25.11 3.59
N ILE A 301 19.73 25.24 3.45
CA ILE A 301 19.04 25.06 2.15
C ILE A 301 19.47 26.16 1.17
N ASP A 302 19.58 27.44 1.63
CA ASP A 302 20.09 28.53 0.82
C ASP A 302 21.51 28.28 0.32
N GLU A 303 22.38 27.73 1.19
CA GLU A 303 23.77 27.36 0.81
C GLU A 303 23.75 26.31 -0.33
N ILE A 304 22.91 25.28 -0.21
CA ILE A 304 22.79 24.20 -1.20
C ILE A 304 22.22 24.73 -2.52
N MET A 305 21.24 25.65 -2.45
CA MET A 305 20.57 26.24 -3.62
C MET A 305 21.33 27.41 -4.23
N ASN A 306 22.42 27.86 -3.63
CA ASN A 306 23.24 29.00 -4.14
C ASN A 306 24.14 28.54 -5.27
N ILE A 307 23.56 28.17 -6.39
CA ILE A 307 24.25 27.76 -7.63
C ILE A 307 23.91 28.73 -8.77
N PRO A 308 24.77 28.83 -9.81
CA PRO A 308 24.43 29.60 -11.01
C PRO A 308 23.23 28.99 -11.72
N VAL A 309 22.24 29.80 -12.04
CA VAL A 309 21.06 29.40 -12.82
C VAL A 309 21.13 30.12 -14.16
N ASP A 310 20.92 29.38 -15.23
CA ASP A 310 20.67 29.97 -16.54
C ASP A 310 19.23 30.49 -16.56
N THR A 311 19.07 31.81 -16.54
CA THR A 311 17.78 32.49 -16.37
C THR A 311 17.03 32.69 -17.69
N GLU A 312 17.09 31.77 -18.62
CA GLU A 312 16.18 31.81 -19.77
C GLU A 312 14.75 31.55 -19.28
N GLU A 313 13.89 32.58 -19.44
CA GLU A 313 12.48 32.54 -18.95
C GLU A 313 11.56 31.68 -19.83
N ASP A 314 11.96 31.33 -21.06
CA ASP A 314 11.17 30.63 -22.06
C ASP A 314 11.87 29.36 -22.54
N PHE A 315 11.09 28.43 -23.07
CA PHE A 315 11.59 27.26 -23.80
C PHE A 315 12.46 27.70 -24.98
N ASN A 316 13.61 27.08 -25.14
CA ASN A 316 14.51 27.41 -26.23
C ASN A 316 13.81 27.18 -27.60
N GLY A 317 13.81 28.22 -28.45
CA GLY A 317 13.07 28.18 -29.72
C GLY A 317 11.56 28.40 -29.64
N GLY A 318 10.97 28.60 -28.43
CA GLY A 318 9.56 28.97 -28.25
C GLY A 318 8.55 27.81 -28.47
N ASN A 319 9.01 26.60 -28.73
CA ASN A 319 8.16 25.43 -28.92
C ASN A 319 7.99 24.67 -27.61
N LYS A 320 6.74 24.46 -27.22
CA LYS A 320 6.36 23.65 -26.03
C LYS A 320 5.78 22.32 -26.56
N PRO A 321 6.57 21.23 -26.63
CA PRO A 321 6.05 19.95 -27.09
C PRO A 321 5.09 19.35 -26.05
N ASN A 322 4.18 18.50 -26.47
CA ASN A 322 3.50 17.60 -25.54
C ASN A 322 4.53 16.68 -24.89
N VAL A 323 4.34 16.38 -23.60
CA VAL A 323 5.17 15.46 -22.83
C VAL A 323 4.30 14.35 -22.30
N ILE A 324 4.53 13.13 -22.73
CA ILE A 324 3.80 11.93 -22.34
C ILE A 324 4.74 11.01 -21.60
N VAL A 325 4.43 10.74 -20.33
CA VAL A 325 5.16 9.83 -19.46
C VAL A 325 4.31 8.56 -19.25
N ILE A 326 4.77 7.45 -19.78
CA ILE A 326 4.10 6.16 -19.69
C ILE A 326 4.91 5.27 -18.72
N MET A 327 4.37 5.04 -17.55
CA MET A 327 4.87 4.05 -16.61
C MET A 327 4.00 2.78 -16.73
N SER A 328 4.56 1.74 -17.35
CA SER A 328 3.85 0.49 -17.60
C SER A 328 3.97 -0.45 -16.39
N GLU A 329 2.82 -0.83 -15.83
CA GLU A 329 2.73 -1.74 -14.69
C GLU A 329 3.49 -3.04 -14.93
N SER A 330 4.38 -3.41 -14.02
CA SER A 330 5.16 -4.66 -14.01
C SER A 330 5.89 -4.97 -15.33
N TYR A 331 6.13 -3.97 -16.18
CA TYR A 331 6.85 -4.15 -17.44
C TYR A 331 8.35 -4.31 -17.14
N ALA A 332 8.97 -5.39 -17.63
CA ALA A 332 10.40 -5.65 -17.46
C ALA A 332 10.97 -6.47 -18.63
N ASP A 333 12.23 -6.21 -18.97
CA ASP A 333 12.95 -6.96 -20.01
C ASP A 333 13.80 -8.07 -19.38
N PHE A 334 13.28 -9.28 -19.41
CA PHE A 334 13.94 -10.46 -18.84
C PHE A 334 15.17 -10.95 -19.64
N ARG A 335 15.47 -10.36 -20.80
CA ARG A 335 16.74 -10.60 -21.52
C ARG A 335 17.96 -10.02 -20.77
N ALA A 336 17.73 -9.33 -19.63
CA ALA A 336 18.79 -9.01 -18.69
C ALA A 336 19.42 -10.26 -18.03
N PHE A 337 18.77 -11.42 -18.13
CA PHE A 337 19.24 -12.69 -17.58
C PHE A 337 19.63 -13.64 -18.72
N ASP A 338 20.91 -13.80 -18.97
CA ASP A 338 21.48 -14.63 -20.05
C ASP A 338 21.06 -16.12 -19.96
N GLU A 339 20.63 -16.58 -18.78
CA GLU A 339 20.16 -17.94 -18.56
C GLU A 339 18.78 -18.24 -19.12
N LEU A 340 18.02 -17.19 -19.49
CA LEU A 340 16.68 -17.33 -20.04
C LEU A 340 16.70 -17.27 -21.57
N ASP A 341 16.05 -18.25 -22.20
CA ASP A 341 15.83 -18.27 -23.65
C ASP A 341 14.51 -17.58 -23.96
N ILE A 342 14.57 -16.30 -24.27
CA ILE A 342 13.38 -15.44 -24.55
C ILE A 342 13.36 -15.09 -26.02
N ASP A 343 12.19 -15.31 -26.64
CA ASP A 343 11.98 -14.96 -28.03
C ASP A 343 12.13 -13.44 -28.25
N ASP A 344 12.97 -13.05 -29.21
CA ASP A 344 13.22 -11.65 -29.56
C ASP A 344 11.92 -10.92 -29.97
N ASP A 345 10.95 -11.64 -30.54
CA ASP A 345 9.65 -11.06 -30.97
C ASP A 345 8.87 -10.45 -29.79
N VAL A 346 9.11 -10.90 -28.55
CA VAL A 346 8.45 -10.33 -27.36
C VAL A 346 8.74 -8.84 -27.20
N TYR A 347 9.99 -8.43 -27.49
CA TYR A 347 10.45 -7.06 -27.27
C TYR A 347 10.77 -6.31 -28.56
N ALA A 348 10.50 -6.88 -29.74
CA ALA A 348 10.89 -6.29 -31.02
C ALA A 348 10.38 -4.86 -31.23
N ASN A 349 9.13 -4.58 -30.85
CA ASN A 349 8.53 -3.24 -30.98
C ASN A 349 9.11 -2.24 -29.97
N PHE A 350 9.42 -2.70 -28.75
CA PHE A 350 10.11 -1.89 -27.76
C PHE A 350 11.53 -1.52 -28.22
N ASP A 351 12.28 -2.50 -28.77
CA ASP A 351 13.63 -2.26 -29.31
C ASP A 351 13.59 -1.29 -30.48
N LYS A 352 12.62 -1.43 -31.39
CA LYS A 352 12.39 -0.49 -32.48
C LYS A 352 12.20 0.94 -31.99
N ALA A 353 11.36 1.13 -30.93
CA ALA A 353 11.15 2.46 -30.35
C ALA A 353 12.44 3.03 -29.73
N ARG A 354 13.25 2.20 -29.09
CA ARG A 354 14.57 2.58 -28.54
C ARG A 354 15.57 2.95 -29.63
N GLU A 355 15.54 2.28 -30.78
CA GLU A 355 16.41 2.57 -31.95
C GLU A 355 15.99 3.85 -32.68
N GLU A 356 14.67 4.11 -32.79
CA GLU A 356 14.12 5.33 -33.37
C GLU A 356 14.35 6.58 -32.50
N GLY A 357 14.48 6.38 -31.16
CA GLY A 357 14.72 7.43 -30.19
C GLY A 357 16.04 7.24 -29.42
N LYS A 358 16.00 7.27 -28.11
CA LYS A 358 17.14 7.01 -27.23
C LYS A 358 16.74 6.13 -26.05
N GLY A 359 17.37 4.98 -25.90
CA GLY A 359 17.17 4.10 -24.76
C GLY A 359 18.24 4.27 -23.68
N GLY A 360 17.91 3.85 -22.45
CA GLY A 360 18.81 3.81 -21.30
C GLY A 360 18.35 2.78 -20.26
N ILE A 361 18.96 2.83 -19.07
CA ILE A 361 18.60 2.04 -17.89
C ILE A 361 18.33 2.99 -16.73
N ALA A 362 17.20 2.82 -16.06
CA ALA A 362 16.84 3.54 -14.85
C ALA A 362 16.72 2.59 -13.66
N ILE A 363 17.29 2.99 -12.51
CA ILE A 363 17.26 2.21 -11.29
C ILE A 363 16.00 2.57 -10.49
N THR A 364 15.06 1.62 -10.40
CA THR A 364 13.79 1.80 -9.70
C THR A 364 13.93 1.66 -8.19
N PRO A 365 13.09 2.35 -7.40
CA PRO A 365 13.15 2.29 -5.94
C PRO A 365 12.45 1.05 -5.36
N THR A 366 11.97 0.12 -6.20
CA THR A 366 11.18 -1.02 -5.72
C THR A 366 11.23 -2.21 -6.67
N TYR A 367 10.88 -3.39 -6.13
CA TYR A 367 10.75 -4.65 -6.84
C TYR A 367 9.42 -5.35 -6.47
N ALA A 368 8.77 -5.93 -7.44
CA ALA A 368 7.58 -6.81 -7.32
C ALA A 368 6.34 -6.20 -6.68
N SER A 369 6.37 -4.95 -6.25
CA SER A 369 5.21 -4.25 -5.67
C SER A 369 5.56 -2.79 -5.34
N TRP A 370 4.55 -2.04 -4.88
CA TRP A 370 4.71 -0.65 -4.49
C TRP A 370 4.97 0.31 -5.65
N THR A 371 4.27 0.09 -6.76
CA THR A 371 4.18 1.00 -7.92
C THR A 371 4.20 2.48 -7.54
N VAL A 372 3.54 2.82 -6.43
CA VAL A 372 3.46 4.17 -5.87
C VAL A 372 4.83 4.77 -5.47
N ARG A 373 5.86 3.95 -5.24
CA ARG A 373 7.23 4.43 -4.99
C ARG A 373 7.87 4.93 -6.28
N SER A 374 7.73 4.16 -7.36
CA SER A 374 8.17 4.56 -8.71
C SER A 374 7.39 5.78 -9.21
N GLU A 375 6.06 5.82 -8.99
CA GLU A 375 5.26 7.02 -9.26
C GLU A 375 5.77 8.25 -8.52
N PHE A 376 6.13 8.12 -7.24
CA PHE A 376 6.66 9.24 -6.48
C PHE A 376 7.94 9.79 -7.11
N GLU A 377 8.89 8.91 -7.45
CA GLU A 377 10.16 9.33 -8.05
C GLU A 377 9.96 10.01 -9.41
N LEU A 378 9.04 9.53 -10.25
CA LEU A 378 8.74 10.18 -11.53
C LEU A 378 7.92 11.47 -11.39
N LEU A 379 7.02 11.55 -10.42
CA LEU A 379 6.13 12.71 -10.26
C LEU A 379 6.77 13.85 -9.47
N PHE A 380 7.65 13.51 -8.53
CA PHE A 380 8.35 14.50 -7.68
C PHE A 380 9.77 14.79 -8.13
N GLY A 381 10.43 13.85 -8.80
CA GLY A 381 11.85 13.96 -9.12
C GLY A 381 12.75 13.90 -7.88
N LEU A 382 12.36 13.17 -6.83
CA LEU A 382 13.07 13.05 -5.57
C LEU A 382 13.20 11.59 -5.13
N PRO A 383 14.32 11.20 -4.48
CA PRO A 383 14.53 9.83 -4.05
C PRO A 383 13.60 9.44 -2.90
N VAL A 384 12.95 8.28 -2.98
CA VAL A 384 12.19 7.70 -1.87
C VAL A 384 13.06 7.47 -0.64
N ARG A 385 14.35 7.18 -0.85
CA ARG A 385 15.34 6.97 0.22
C ARG A 385 15.40 8.16 1.19
N GLY A 386 15.43 9.39 0.70
CA GLY A 386 15.55 10.61 1.51
C GLY A 386 14.37 10.85 2.46
N ILE A 387 13.19 10.30 2.17
CA ILE A 387 12.01 10.44 3.05
C ILE A 387 11.76 9.23 3.96
N ASN A 388 12.63 8.22 3.94
CA ASN A 388 12.60 7.06 4.84
C ASN A 388 11.22 6.40 5.03
N THR A 389 10.32 6.51 4.05
CA THR A 389 9.01 5.85 4.14
C THR A 389 9.03 4.55 3.35
N PRO A 390 8.91 3.41 4.01
CA PRO A 390 9.17 2.13 3.35
C PRO A 390 8.18 1.80 2.22
N ASN A 391 6.93 2.31 2.24
CA ASN A 391 5.91 1.74 1.36
C ASN A 391 5.08 2.74 0.57
N MET A 392 4.79 3.91 1.09
CA MET A 392 3.86 4.87 0.47
C MET A 392 4.30 6.30 0.75
N PRO A 393 5.28 6.81 0.02
CA PRO A 393 5.80 8.17 0.23
C PRO A 393 4.69 9.23 0.21
N GLN A 394 3.76 9.14 -0.74
CA GLN A 394 2.65 10.08 -0.89
C GLN A 394 1.77 10.24 0.36
N ARG A 395 1.75 9.28 1.28
CA ARG A 395 0.98 9.37 2.53
C ARG A 395 1.64 10.20 3.62
N GLU A 396 2.93 10.39 3.53
CA GLU A 396 3.69 11.22 4.46
C GLU A 396 3.64 12.70 4.06
N LEU A 397 3.18 12.99 2.83
CA LEU A 397 3.04 14.35 2.32
C LEU A 397 1.84 15.06 2.96
N ALA A 398 1.96 16.36 3.15
CA ALA A 398 0.88 17.19 3.66
C ALA A 398 -0.33 17.21 2.71
N ASP A 399 -1.53 17.42 3.25
CA ASP A 399 -2.77 17.54 2.48
C ASP A 399 -2.92 18.98 1.96
N ARG A 400 -2.00 19.41 1.13
CA ARG A 400 -1.89 20.73 0.52
C ARG A 400 -1.20 20.62 -0.83
N GLU A 401 -1.19 21.69 -1.65
CA GLU A 401 -0.44 21.77 -2.89
C GLU A 401 1.03 21.39 -2.66
N GLN A 402 1.58 20.57 -3.55
CA GLN A 402 2.91 19.99 -3.45
C GLN A 402 3.75 20.41 -4.67
N PRO A 403 5.05 20.76 -4.51
CA PRO A 403 5.90 21.22 -5.59
C PRO A 403 6.39 20.06 -6.50
N ALA A 404 5.46 19.24 -6.95
CA ALA A 404 5.74 18.15 -7.88
C ALA A 404 5.92 18.65 -9.32
N LEU A 405 6.41 17.78 -10.23
CA LEU A 405 6.71 18.16 -11.62
C LEU A 405 5.50 18.74 -12.37
N ALA A 406 4.30 18.22 -12.14
CA ALA A 406 3.10 18.73 -12.79
C ALA A 406 2.82 20.20 -12.47
N GLN A 407 3.23 20.73 -11.30
CA GLN A 407 3.13 22.16 -10.99
C GLN A 407 4.04 23.03 -11.89
N TYR A 408 5.23 22.56 -12.23
CA TYR A 408 6.08 23.25 -13.21
C TYR A 408 5.39 23.35 -14.56
N TYR A 409 4.91 22.23 -15.11
CA TYR A 409 4.18 22.22 -16.38
C TYR A 409 2.93 23.11 -16.34
N LYS A 410 2.17 23.07 -15.24
CA LYS A 410 1.02 23.96 -15.02
C LYS A 410 1.44 25.43 -15.04
N SER A 411 2.53 25.80 -14.37
CA SER A 411 3.05 27.19 -14.35
C SER A 411 3.51 27.66 -15.74
N TRP A 412 3.98 26.73 -16.59
CA TRP A 412 4.34 27.00 -17.99
C TRP A 412 3.13 26.98 -18.95
N GLY A 413 1.92 26.76 -18.44
CA GLY A 413 0.67 26.84 -19.22
C GLY A 413 0.28 25.57 -19.96
N TYR A 414 0.81 24.42 -19.58
CA TYR A 414 0.36 23.11 -20.05
C TYR A 414 -1.01 22.73 -19.42
N ASN A 415 -1.78 21.91 -20.13
CA ASN A 415 -2.83 21.11 -19.52
C ASN A 415 -2.19 19.88 -18.87
N THR A 416 -2.39 19.69 -17.55
CA THR A 416 -1.77 18.62 -16.77
C THR A 416 -2.77 17.49 -16.54
N ILE A 417 -2.45 16.29 -17.03
CA ILE A 417 -3.37 15.15 -17.12
C ILE A 417 -2.75 13.91 -16.46
N TYR A 418 -3.51 13.26 -15.58
CA TYR A 418 -3.16 11.95 -15.04
C TYR A 418 -4.16 10.89 -15.50
N VAL A 419 -3.66 9.78 -16.05
CA VAL A 419 -4.49 8.67 -16.53
C VAL A 419 -4.14 7.40 -15.75
N HIS A 420 -5.14 6.72 -15.20
CA HIS A 420 -4.93 5.43 -14.53
C HIS A 420 -6.17 4.53 -14.69
N PRO A 421 -6.04 3.39 -15.39
CA PRO A 421 -7.17 2.50 -15.69
C PRO A 421 -7.58 1.63 -14.49
N PHE A 422 -7.65 2.23 -13.29
CA PHE A 422 -8.06 1.57 -12.05
C PHE A 422 -8.77 2.56 -11.10
N GLN A 423 -9.11 2.10 -9.89
CA GLN A 423 -9.89 2.85 -8.89
C GLN A 423 -9.16 4.11 -8.41
N SER A 424 -9.78 5.26 -8.52
CA SER A 424 -9.23 6.56 -8.11
C SER A 424 -8.84 6.63 -6.62
N GLY A 425 -9.54 5.88 -5.77
CA GLY A 425 -9.26 5.81 -4.33
C GLY A 425 -8.08 4.94 -3.94
N PHE A 426 -7.57 4.09 -4.87
CA PHE A 426 -6.43 3.24 -4.58
C PHE A 426 -5.15 4.07 -4.45
N TYR A 427 -4.37 3.83 -3.40
CA TYR A 427 -3.26 4.68 -2.95
C TYR A 427 -3.65 6.15 -2.68
N SER A 428 -4.95 6.48 -2.66
CA SER A 428 -5.48 7.85 -2.52
C SER A 428 -5.07 8.79 -3.66
N ARG A 429 -4.81 8.26 -4.86
CA ARG A 429 -4.30 9.00 -6.03
C ARG A 429 -5.15 10.23 -6.35
N GLN A 430 -6.47 10.10 -6.45
CA GLN A 430 -7.34 11.22 -6.78
C GLN A 430 -7.16 12.43 -5.83
N ARG A 431 -6.98 12.18 -4.54
CA ARG A 431 -6.78 13.24 -3.56
C ARG A 431 -5.37 13.84 -3.65
N ILE A 432 -4.36 12.97 -3.70
CA ILE A 432 -2.96 13.39 -3.59
C ILE A 432 -2.49 14.00 -4.90
N TYR A 433 -2.84 13.43 -6.06
CA TYR A 433 -2.33 13.92 -7.35
C TYR A 433 -3.02 15.20 -7.83
N GLY A 434 -4.21 15.52 -7.28
CA GLY A 434 -4.75 16.88 -7.39
C GLY A 434 -3.81 17.91 -6.79
N HIS A 435 -3.25 17.63 -5.61
CA HIS A 435 -2.24 18.49 -4.97
C HIS A 435 -0.88 18.49 -5.69
N PHE A 436 -0.61 17.52 -6.54
CA PHE A 436 0.60 17.51 -7.39
C PHE A 436 0.49 18.42 -8.62
N GLY A 437 -0.66 19.04 -8.84
CA GLY A 437 -0.89 19.95 -9.94
C GLY A 437 -1.57 19.32 -11.17
N PHE A 438 -2.10 18.10 -11.08
CA PHE A 438 -2.91 17.53 -12.15
C PHE A 438 -4.32 18.13 -12.16
N GLU A 439 -4.67 18.85 -13.23
CA GLU A 439 -5.96 19.50 -13.39
C GLU A 439 -7.05 18.55 -13.90
N LYS A 440 -6.65 17.52 -14.67
CA LYS A 440 -7.53 16.48 -15.19
C LYS A 440 -7.03 15.11 -14.77
N MET A 441 -7.93 14.28 -14.21
CA MET A 441 -7.62 12.91 -13.83
C MET A 441 -8.66 11.97 -14.43
N ILE A 442 -8.20 10.91 -15.10
CA ILE A 442 -9.02 9.95 -15.85
C ILE A 442 -8.82 8.58 -15.22
N TYR A 443 -9.90 8.02 -14.66
CA TYR A 443 -9.90 6.73 -13.97
C TYR A 443 -10.92 5.76 -14.56
N HIS A 444 -10.73 4.47 -14.29
CA HIS A 444 -11.70 3.40 -14.55
C HIS A 444 -11.90 2.55 -13.30
N ASP A 445 -13.15 2.21 -12.97
CA ASP A 445 -13.46 1.33 -11.83
C ASP A 445 -14.46 0.25 -12.26
N ASP A 446 -13.95 -0.93 -12.60
CA ASP A 446 -14.77 -2.10 -12.95
C ASP A 446 -15.72 -2.51 -11.82
N GLN A 447 -15.32 -2.35 -10.55
CA GLN A 447 -16.15 -2.72 -9.41
C GLN A 447 -17.33 -1.76 -9.21
N ALA A 448 -17.13 -0.48 -9.50
CA ALA A 448 -18.16 0.54 -9.46
C ALA A 448 -18.94 0.63 -10.79
N GLY A 449 -18.36 0.13 -11.88
CA GLY A 449 -18.88 0.26 -13.24
C GLY A 449 -18.86 1.72 -13.71
N THR A 450 -17.82 2.47 -13.35
CA THR A 450 -17.64 3.88 -13.72
C THR A 450 -16.36 4.08 -14.51
N THR A 451 -16.38 4.99 -15.48
CA THR A 451 -15.21 5.36 -16.27
C THR A 451 -15.23 6.84 -16.62
N ASP A 452 -14.06 7.46 -16.56
CA ASP A 452 -13.79 8.79 -17.08
C ASP A 452 -13.18 8.73 -18.50
N PHE A 453 -12.85 7.52 -18.99
CA PHE A 453 -12.35 7.32 -20.35
C PHE A 453 -13.39 7.75 -21.38
N THR A 454 -12.97 8.47 -22.40
CA THR A 454 -13.81 8.93 -23.52
C THR A 454 -13.75 7.99 -24.71
N VAL A 455 -12.80 7.06 -24.71
CA VAL A 455 -12.66 5.98 -25.70
C VAL A 455 -13.31 4.68 -25.18
N PRO A 456 -13.66 3.73 -26.07
CA PRO A 456 -14.13 2.40 -25.63
C PRO A 456 -13.09 1.72 -24.74
N VAL A 457 -13.55 1.19 -23.60
CA VAL A 457 -12.68 0.47 -22.67
C VAL A 457 -12.70 -1.03 -23.00
N GLU A 458 -11.54 -1.54 -23.38
CA GLU A 458 -11.31 -2.96 -23.65
C GLU A 458 -10.43 -3.55 -22.53
N HIS A 459 -10.44 -4.87 -22.39
CA HIS A 459 -9.68 -5.58 -21.37
C HIS A 459 -8.79 -6.63 -22.01
N TYR A 460 -7.59 -6.79 -21.48
CA TYR A 460 -6.72 -7.92 -21.74
C TYR A 460 -6.50 -8.66 -20.41
N GLY A 461 -6.96 -9.90 -20.33
CA GLY A 461 -7.00 -10.65 -19.07
C GLY A 461 -7.96 -10.02 -18.05
N THR A 462 -7.46 -9.66 -16.88
CA THR A 462 -8.26 -9.10 -15.77
C THR A 462 -8.40 -7.58 -15.84
N TYR A 463 -7.47 -6.90 -16.48
CA TYR A 463 -7.35 -5.44 -16.42
C TYR A 463 -7.62 -4.79 -17.76
N VAL A 464 -7.78 -3.48 -17.72
CA VAL A 464 -7.93 -2.65 -18.93
C VAL A 464 -6.69 -2.81 -19.80
N ASP A 465 -6.92 -3.04 -21.09
CA ASP A 465 -5.90 -3.18 -22.12
C ASP A 465 -5.07 -1.89 -22.25
N ASP A 466 -3.75 -2.00 -22.34
CA ASP A 466 -2.86 -0.85 -22.53
C ASP A 466 -3.17 -0.07 -23.80
N SER A 467 -3.65 -0.74 -24.86
CA SER A 467 -4.12 -0.07 -26.08
C SER A 467 -5.31 0.87 -25.83
N THR A 468 -6.18 0.58 -24.86
CA THR A 468 -7.22 1.52 -24.41
C THR A 468 -6.62 2.79 -23.81
N VAL A 469 -5.58 2.64 -22.97
CA VAL A 469 -4.87 3.77 -22.35
C VAL A 469 -4.18 4.60 -23.44
N PHE A 470 -3.50 3.96 -24.38
CA PHE A 470 -2.83 4.62 -25.49
C PHE A 470 -3.82 5.38 -26.40
N ASN A 471 -4.98 4.81 -26.66
CA ASN A 471 -6.05 5.49 -27.41
C ASN A 471 -6.61 6.70 -26.65
N GLN A 472 -6.71 6.62 -25.32
CA GLN A 472 -7.11 7.77 -24.49
C GLN A 472 -6.06 8.88 -24.54
N ILE A 473 -4.77 8.53 -24.50
CA ILE A 473 -3.68 9.51 -24.65
C ILE A 473 -3.77 10.21 -26.02
N LEU A 474 -3.96 9.45 -27.11
CA LEU A 474 -4.14 10.02 -28.46
C LEU A 474 -5.33 10.97 -28.54
N GLU A 475 -6.45 10.66 -27.86
CA GLU A 475 -7.62 11.53 -27.80
C GLU A 475 -7.30 12.84 -27.06
N GLU A 476 -6.55 12.76 -25.94
CA GLU A 476 -6.11 13.96 -25.21
C GLU A 476 -5.18 14.84 -26.06
N VAL A 477 -4.20 14.25 -26.77
CA VAL A 477 -3.32 14.99 -27.68
C VAL A 477 -4.12 15.68 -28.79
N LYS A 478 -5.04 14.96 -29.44
CA LYS A 478 -5.83 15.48 -30.57
C LYS A 478 -6.84 16.55 -30.17
N THR A 479 -7.31 16.56 -28.94
CA THR A 479 -8.40 17.45 -28.48
C THR A 479 -7.94 18.62 -27.62
N SER A 480 -6.70 18.61 -27.17
CA SER A 480 -6.15 19.69 -26.34
C SER A 480 -5.90 20.94 -27.17
N ASP A 481 -6.24 22.09 -26.62
CA ASP A 481 -5.98 23.43 -27.19
C ASP A 481 -4.62 24.03 -26.71
N LYS A 482 -3.91 23.32 -25.85
CA LYS A 482 -2.62 23.66 -25.28
C LYS A 482 -1.71 22.43 -25.28
N PRO A 483 -0.39 22.61 -25.17
CA PRO A 483 0.49 21.48 -24.92
C PRO A 483 0.06 20.73 -23.65
N ILE A 484 0.22 19.41 -23.64
CA ILE A 484 -0.13 18.58 -22.50
C ILE A 484 1.12 18.03 -21.81
N TYR A 485 1.07 17.99 -20.48
CA TYR A 485 1.87 17.09 -19.67
C TYR A 485 0.96 15.96 -19.18
N LEU A 486 1.18 14.76 -19.69
CA LEU A 486 0.36 13.61 -19.34
C LEU A 486 1.23 12.52 -18.71
N HIS A 487 0.87 12.12 -17.50
CA HIS A 487 1.44 10.95 -16.83
C HIS A 487 0.40 9.83 -16.77
N THR A 488 0.80 8.64 -17.18
CA THR A 488 -0.04 7.44 -17.00
C THR A 488 0.71 6.33 -16.28
N THR A 489 -0.02 5.62 -15.42
CA THR A 489 0.39 4.35 -14.84
C THR A 489 -0.61 3.31 -15.32
N THR A 490 -0.18 2.33 -16.12
CA THR A 490 -1.08 1.32 -16.69
C THR A 490 -1.43 0.22 -15.67
N MET A 491 -2.20 -0.81 -16.08
CA MET A 491 -2.60 -1.91 -15.18
C MET A 491 -2.59 -3.27 -15.87
N GLN A 492 -2.50 -3.35 -17.20
CA GLN A 492 -2.65 -4.60 -17.94
C GLN A 492 -1.76 -5.70 -17.40
N ASN A 493 -0.48 -5.41 -17.18
CA ASN A 493 0.54 -6.39 -16.80
C ASN A 493 0.58 -6.67 -15.28
N HIS A 494 -0.44 -6.24 -14.51
CA HIS A 494 -0.52 -6.56 -13.10
C HIS A 494 -0.96 -8.02 -12.89
N GLN A 495 -0.26 -8.72 -12.00
CA GLN A 495 -0.59 -10.09 -11.60
C GLN A 495 -2.08 -10.25 -11.18
N PRO A 496 -2.68 -11.44 -11.26
CA PRO A 496 -2.09 -12.77 -11.47
C PRO A 496 -1.99 -13.18 -12.95
N TYR A 497 -0.88 -13.78 -13.34
CA TYR A 497 -0.62 -14.24 -14.72
C TYR A 497 -1.15 -15.66 -14.97
N ASN A 498 -2.39 -15.94 -14.64
CA ASN A 498 -3.04 -17.26 -14.73
C ASN A 498 -4.17 -17.33 -15.76
N GLN A 499 -4.23 -16.38 -16.68
CA GLN A 499 -5.27 -16.24 -17.70
C GLN A 499 -4.69 -16.38 -19.13
N GLY A 500 -3.59 -17.10 -19.28
CA GLY A 500 -3.03 -17.46 -20.58
C GLY A 500 -3.50 -18.83 -21.08
N GLU A 501 -2.82 -19.34 -22.12
CA GLU A 501 -3.11 -20.68 -22.69
C GLU A 501 -2.86 -21.79 -21.67
N ASP A 502 -1.82 -21.67 -20.84
CA ASP A 502 -1.51 -22.55 -19.71
C ASP A 502 -1.56 -21.77 -18.39
N PRO A 503 -2.63 -21.91 -17.59
CA PRO A 503 -2.75 -21.20 -16.31
C PRO A 503 -1.66 -21.52 -15.27
N ASP A 504 -0.90 -22.61 -15.47
CA ASP A 504 0.18 -23.01 -14.60
C ASP A 504 1.56 -22.47 -15.06
N ASP A 505 1.68 -21.93 -16.29
CA ASP A 505 2.85 -21.25 -16.82
C ASP A 505 2.77 -19.74 -16.58
N GLU A 506 3.02 -19.31 -15.36
CA GLU A 506 2.95 -17.90 -14.95
C GLU A 506 3.92 -17.00 -15.74
N PHE A 507 5.13 -17.49 -16.04
CA PHE A 507 6.14 -16.73 -16.75
C PHE A 507 5.86 -16.60 -18.25
N GLY A 508 5.47 -17.70 -18.91
CA GLY A 508 5.09 -17.65 -20.32
C GLY A 508 3.87 -16.76 -20.56
N ASN A 509 2.87 -16.82 -19.66
CA ASN A 509 1.71 -15.91 -19.72
C ASN A 509 2.12 -14.44 -19.54
N TYR A 510 3.04 -14.15 -18.63
CA TYR A 510 3.58 -12.80 -18.44
C TYR A 510 4.25 -12.29 -19.73
N LEU A 511 5.09 -13.08 -20.38
CA LEU A 511 5.75 -12.69 -21.62
C LEU A 511 4.76 -12.41 -22.76
N GLN A 512 3.66 -13.19 -22.86
CA GLN A 512 2.58 -12.91 -23.82
C GLN A 512 1.91 -11.55 -23.53
N TRP A 513 1.75 -11.17 -22.26
CA TRP A 513 1.17 -9.88 -21.90
C TRP A 513 2.10 -8.72 -22.24
N ILE A 514 3.40 -8.88 -22.02
CA ILE A 514 4.42 -7.90 -22.43
C ILE A 514 4.44 -7.73 -23.96
N GLN A 515 4.36 -8.83 -24.71
CA GLN A 515 4.28 -8.78 -26.17
C GLN A 515 3.05 -7.98 -26.64
N HIS A 516 1.89 -8.23 -26.03
CA HIS A 516 0.65 -7.50 -26.33
C HIS A 516 0.77 -5.99 -26.02
N THR A 517 1.36 -5.62 -24.87
CA THR A 517 1.69 -4.21 -24.59
C THR A 517 2.56 -3.60 -25.68
N ASN A 518 3.58 -4.33 -26.15
CA ASN A 518 4.51 -3.84 -27.18
C ASN A 518 3.85 -3.69 -28.57
N GLU A 519 2.88 -4.54 -28.89
CA GLU A 519 2.06 -4.39 -30.11
C GLU A 519 1.21 -3.11 -30.03
N GLY A 520 0.51 -2.88 -28.92
CA GLY A 520 -0.26 -1.66 -28.69
C GLY A 520 0.62 -0.39 -28.69
N LEU A 521 1.83 -0.50 -28.16
CA LEU A 521 2.81 0.59 -28.12
C LEU A 521 3.28 0.99 -29.53
N ASP A 522 3.55 0.03 -30.43
CA ASP A 522 3.94 0.29 -31.81
C ASP A 522 2.82 0.98 -32.58
N ASP A 523 1.58 0.52 -32.41
CA ASP A 523 0.39 1.15 -32.99
C ASP A 523 0.20 2.58 -32.49
N PHE A 524 0.42 2.84 -31.21
CA PHE A 524 0.36 4.15 -30.60
C PHE A 524 1.41 5.12 -31.18
N LEU A 525 2.69 4.71 -31.20
CA LEU A 525 3.77 5.52 -31.74
C LEU A 525 3.61 5.77 -33.25
N THR A 526 3.08 4.78 -33.98
CA THR A 526 2.77 4.93 -35.42
C THR A 526 1.70 6.00 -35.64
N GLN A 527 0.63 6.02 -34.80
CA GLN A 527 -0.40 7.06 -34.91
C GLN A 527 0.13 8.45 -34.51
N LEU A 528 1.05 8.53 -33.51
CA LEU A 528 1.68 9.81 -33.13
C LEU A 528 2.54 10.40 -34.23
N LYS A 529 3.15 9.59 -35.12
CA LYS A 529 3.90 10.08 -36.27
C LYS A 529 3.04 10.90 -37.27
N ASP A 530 1.74 10.63 -37.33
CA ASP A 530 0.77 11.29 -38.19
C ASP A 530 0.16 12.56 -37.55
N ILE A 531 0.56 12.91 -36.33
CA ILE A 531 0.10 14.10 -35.59
C ILE A 531 1.13 15.21 -35.73
N ASP A 532 0.68 16.43 -36.12
CA ASP A 532 1.55 17.58 -36.38
C ASP A 532 2.11 18.22 -35.10
N GLU A 533 1.41 18.05 -33.95
CA GLU A 533 1.82 18.60 -32.65
C GLU A 533 3.09 17.92 -32.13
N PRO A 534 4.20 18.67 -31.91
CA PRO A 534 5.42 18.10 -31.36
C PRO A 534 5.15 17.35 -30.06
N THR A 535 5.54 16.09 -30.00
CA THR A 535 5.26 15.21 -28.86
C THR A 535 6.49 14.39 -28.49
N LEU A 536 6.89 14.47 -27.24
CA LEU A 536 7.90 13.62 -26.59
C LEU A 536 7.20 12.53 -25.79
N VAL A 537 7.61 11.29 -25.98
CA VAL A 537 7.14 10.13 -25.20
C VAL A 537 8.31 9.55 -24.42
N PHE A 538 8.10 9.33 -23.13
CA PHE A 538 8.94 8.53 -22.26
C PHE A 538 8.18 7.27 -21.87
N PHE A 539 8.80 6.09 -22.02
CA PHE A 539 8.22 4.79 -21.63
C PHE A 539 9.19 4.02 -20.74
N VAL A 540 8.67 3.49 -19.62
CA VAL A 540 9.43 2.67 -18.68
C VAL A 540 8.49 1.72 -17.90
N GLY A 541 9.01 0.59 -17.39
CA GLY A 541 8.32 -0.22 -16.38
C GLY A 541 8.47 0.36 -14.98
N ASP A 542 7.49 0.15 -14.11
CA ASP A 542 7.56 0.60 -12.72
C ASP A 542 8.45 -0.30 -11.84
N HIS A 543 8.47 -1.59 -12.09
CA HIS A 543 9.29 -2.61 -11.44
C HIS A 543 9.17 -3.97 -12.16
N PHE A 544 10.05 -4.90 -11.87
CA PHE A 544 9.88 -6.29 -12.29
C PHE A 544 8.63 -6.93 -11.67
N PRO A 545 7.98 -7.88 -12.36
CA PRO A 545 6.75 -8.53 -11.88
C PRO A 545 6.99 -9.39 -10.64
N SER A 546 5.93 -9.61 -9.85
CA SER A 546 5.95 -10.62 -8.78
C SER A 546 5.62 -11.99 -9.37
N LEU A 547 6.63 -12.77 -9.70
CA LEU A 547 6.49 -14.17 -10.16
C LEU A 547 6.72 -15.12 -8.98
N ARG A 548 5.80 -16.05 -8.76
CA ARG A 548 5.61 -16.74 -7.48
C ARG A 548 5.88 -18.23 -7.53
N GLY A 549 6.05 -18.80 -6.34
CA GLY A 549 6.13 -20.25 -6.13
C GLY A 549 7.55 -20.80 -6.13
N GLU A 550 7.64 -22.07 -5.76
CA GLU A 550 8.93 -22.80 -5.71
C GLU A 550 9.57 -23.00 -7.09
N THR A 551 8.76 -22.88 -8.14
CA THR A 551 9.15 -23.01 -9.56
C THR A 551 9.25 -21.66 -10.27
N SER A 552 9.18 -20.52 -9.54
CA SER A 552 9.29 -19.20 -10.15
C SER A 552 10.62 -19.05 -10.90
N VAL A 553 10.63 -18.23 -11.95
CA VAL A 553 11.85 -17.93 -12.72
C VAL A 553 12.97 -17.39 -11.84
N TYR A 554 12.66 -16.58 -10.83
CA TYR A 554 13.65 -16.04 -9.90
C TYR A 554 14.35 -17.11 -9.06
N ASN A 555 13.62 -18.16 -8.64
CA ASN A 555 14.23 -19.31 -7.97
C ASN A 555 15.10 -20.14 -8.92
N GLN A 556 14.70 -20.27 -10.19
CA GLN A 556 15.51 -20.94 -11.21
C GLN A 556 16.80 -20.18 -11.49
N LEU A 557 16.76 -18.86 -11.52
CA LEU A 557 17.92 -17.97 -11.64
C LEU A 557 18.78 -17.93 -10.37
N GLY A 558 18.31 -18.50 -9.25
CA GLY A 558 19.04 -18.50 -7.97
C GLY A 558 19.23 -17.12 -7.37
N LEU A 559 18.28 -16.21 -7.59
CA LEU A 559 18.34 -14.85 -7.07
C LEU A 559 18.21 -14.83 -5.54
N THR A 560 19.04 -14.01 -4.91
CA THR A 560 19.15 -13.80 -3.47
C THR A 560 19.26 -12.31 -3.19
N GLY A 561 19.25 -11.91 -1.92
CA GLY A 561 19.45 -10.51 -1.55
C GLY A 561 20.83 -9.92 -1.91
N GLU A 562 21.79 -10.77 -2.31
CA GLU A 562 23.15 -10.34 -2.68
C GLU A 562 23.32 -10.16 -4.19
N ASN A 563 22.47 -10.79 -5.03
CA ASN A 563 22.57 -10.76 -6.50
C ASN A 563 21.27 -10.35 -7.20
N CYS A 564 20.35 -9.69 -6.51
CA CYS A 564 19.06 -9.27 -7.06
C CYS A 564 19.07 -7.87 -7.71
N SER A 565 20.22 -7.20 -7.78
CA SER A 565 20.34 -5.86 -8.37
C SER A 565 19.72 -5.73 -9.77
N PRO A 566 19.86 -6.70 -10.70
CA PRO A 566 19.24 -6.59 -12.02
C PRO A 566 17.70 -6.44 -11.99
N LEU A 567 17.05 -6.83 -10.91
CA LEU A 567 15.59 -6.65 -10.75
C LEU A 567 15.17 -5.20 -10.47
N TYR A 568 16.12 -4.32 -10.24
CA TYR A 568 15.89 -2.89 -10.07
C TYR A 568 16.26 -2.09 -11.33
N GLU A 569 16.87 -2.72 -12.34
CA GLU A 569 17.26 -2.11 -13.61
C GLU A 569 16.10 -2.14 -14.59
N GLN A 570 15.55 -0.98 -14.90
CA GLN A 570 14.47 -0.86 -15.88
C GLN A 570 14.99 -0.23 -17.17
N LYS A 571 14.86 -0.96 -18.28
CA LYS A 571 15.12 -0.39 -19.60
C LYS A 571 14.02 0.59 -19.96
N TYR A 572 14.41 1.76 -20.44
CA TYR A 572 13.47 2.79 -20.90
C TYR A 572 13.82 3.27 -22.31
N PHE A 573 12.91 4.06 -22.89
CA PHE A 573 13.21 4.89 -24.04
C PHE A 573 12.56 6.26 -23.97
N PHE A 574 13.21 7.21 -24.67
CA PHE A 574 12.61 8.45 -25.13
C PHE A 574 12.36 8.33 -26.63
N TRP A 575 11.21 8.81 -27.09
CA TRP A 575 10.83 8.84 -28.49
C TRP A 575 10.09 10.15 -28.80
N SER A 576 10.24 10.71 -30.02
CA SER A 576 9.53 11.91 -30.40
C SER A 576 9.11 11.85 -31.86
N ASN A 577 8.04 12.56 -32.22
CA ASN A 577 7.62 12.79 -33.61
C ASN A 577 8.27 14.06 -34.25
N TYR A 578 9.18 14.71 -33.52
CA TYR A 578 9.93 15.87 -33.96
C TYR A 578 11.44 15.64 -33.71
N ASP A 579 12.30 16.56 -34.23
CA ASP A 579 13.75 16.49 -34.03
C ASP A 579 14.13 16.96 -32.64
N ALA A 580 14.02 16.04 -31.64
CA ALA A 580 14.40 16.27 -30.26
C ALA A 580 15.88 15.99 -30.03
N ASP A 581 16.54 16.80 -29.21
CA ASP A 581 17.94 16.57 -28.83
C ASP A 581 18.08 15.50 -27.74
N PHE A 582 18.32 14.26 -28.14
CA PHE A 582 18.58 13.16 -27.23
C PHE A 582 20.05 13.05 -26.77
N SER A 583 20.93 13.97 -27.18
CA SER A 583 22.34 13.97 -26.73
C SER A 583 22.48 14.27 -25.24
N VAL A 584 21.46 14.86 -24.64
CA VAL A 584 21.38 15.18 -23.21
C VAL A 584 21.00 13.97 -22.33
N VAL A 585 20.56 12.85 -22.94
CA VAL A 585 20.22 11.62 -22.22
C VAL A 585 21.51 10.92 -21.77
N PRO A 586 21.69 10.63 -20.47
CA PRO A 586 22.88 9.94 -19.99
C PRO A 586 23.04 8.55 -20.63
N ASP A 587 24.27 8.20 -20.97
CA ASP A 587 24.62 6.84 -21.42
C ASP A 587 24.80 5.87 -20.22
N GLU A 588 24.95 6.42 -19.01
CA GLU A 588 25.13 5.71 -17.76
C GLU A 588 23.77 5.39 -17.14
N GLU A 589 23.74 4.40 -16.24
CA GLU A 589 22.58 4.11 -15.42
C GLU A 589 22.29 5.25 -14.44
N ILE A 590 21.02 5.65 -14.34
CA ILE A 590 20.60 6.71 -13.41
C ILE A 590 19.44 6.25 -12.53
N SER A 591 19.32 6.80 -11.33
CA SER A 591 18.14 6.58 -10.49
C SER A 591 16.87 7.12 -11.14
N PHE A 592 15.76 6.48 -10.86
CA PHE A 592 14.45 6.76 -11.47
C PHE A 592 14.01 8.21 -11.28
N PHE A 593 14.30 8.80 -10.12
CA PHE A 593 13.94 10.18 -9.80
C PHE A 593 14.70 11.25 -10.62
N TYR A 594 15.75 10.88 -11.37
CA TYR A 594 16.42 11.81 -12.26
C TYR A 594 15.77 11.91 -13.66
N ILE A 595 14.95 10.94 -14.04
CA ILE A 595 14.27 10.91 -15.33
C ILE A 595 13.49 12.22 -15.63
N PRO A 596 12.73 12.79 -14.68
CA PRO A 596 12.05 14.06 -14.91
C PRO A 596 12.99 15.18 -15.39
N TYR A 597 14.18 15.27 -14.85
CA TYR A 597 15.17 16.31 -15.22
C TYR A 597 15.77 16.03 -16.60
N VAL A 598 15.94 14.75 -16.98
CA VAL A 598 16.33 14.38 -18.35
C VAL A 598 15.24 14.82 -19.34
N ILE A 599 13.95 14.62 -19.01
CA ILE A 599 12.82 15.11 -19.82
C ILE A 599 12.89 16.64 -19.99
N LEU A 600 13.08 17.37 -18.88
CA LEU A 600 13.21 18.83 -18.90
C LEU A 600 14.40 19.30 -19.74
N ASN A 601 15.50 18.55 -19.72
CA ASN A 601 16.68 18.86 -20.57
C ASN A 601 16.41 18.60 -22.04
N ILE A 602 15.68 17.52 -22.42
CA ILE A 602 15.32 17.22 -23.82
C ILE A 602 14.43 18.32 -24.41
N ILE A 603 13.46 18.82 -23.65
CA ILE A 603 12.52 19.85 -24.12
C ILE A 603 13.06 21.28 -23.91
N ASP A 604 14.26 21.40 -23.38
CA ASP A 604 14.94 22.67 -23.04
C ASP A 604 14.01 23.62 -22.24
N ALA A 605 13.45 23.06 -21.15
CA ALA A 605 12.53 23.78 -20.27
C ALA A 605 13.24 24.83 -19.44
N PRO A 606 12.54 25.92 -19.02
CA PRO A 606 13.06 26.88 -18.05
C PRO A 606 13.50 26.19 -16.75
N ARG A 607 14.60 26.67 -16.16
CA ARG A 607 15.21 26.03 -14.98
C ARG A 607 15.32 27.01 -13.83
N ASP A 608 14.98 26.53 -12.63
CA ASP A 608 15.31 27.20 -11.38
C ASP A 608 16.53 26.57 -10.71
N ALA A 609 16.95 27.09 -9.57
CA ALA A 609 18.08 26.56 -8.82
C ALA A 609 17.87 25.10 -8.36
N PHE A 610 16.63 24.72 -8.11
CA PHE A 610 16.32 23.34 -7.74
C PHE A 610 16.55 22.36 -8.90
N ILE A 611 16.04 22.67 -10.09
CA ILE A 611 16.22 21.84 -11.30
C ILE A 611 17.71 21.71 -11.65
N GLU A 612 18.47 22.83 -11.59
CA GLU A 612 19.91 22.80 -11.87
C GLU A 612 20.68 22.00 -10.81
N LYS A 613 20.34 22.14 -9.53
CA LYS A 613 20.96 21.35 -8.45
C LYS A 613 20.71 19.84 -8.64
N MET A 614 19.52 19.44 -9.05
CA MET A 614 19.20 18.04 -9.35
C MET A 614 19.99 17.53 -10.57
N ASN A 615 20.22 18.37 -11.58
CA ASN A 615 21.09 18.02 -12.72
C ASN A 615 22.57 17.84 -12.26
N ASP A 616 23.03 18.61 -11.28
CA ASP A 616 24.37 18.44 -10.72
C ASP A 616 24.46 17.16 -9.90
N PHE A 617 23.47 16.85 -9.07
CA PHE A 617 23.42 15.57 -8.36
C PHE A 617 23.38 14.37 -9.32
N MET A 618 22.65 14.45 -10.42
CA MET A 618 22.61 13.37 -11.45
C MET A 618 24.01 13.09 -12.01
N LYS A 619 24.86 14.12 -12.20
CA LYS A 619 26.24 13.94 -12.68
C LYS A 619 27.17 13.40 -11.59
N GLU A 620 26.97 13.81 -10.31
CA GLU A 620 27.84 13.45 -9.20
C GLU A 620 27.48 12.10 -8.58
N ILE A 621 26.18 11.78 -8.52
CA ILE A 621 25.60 10.60 -7.87
C ILE A 621 24.53 10.02 -8.79
N PRO A 622 24.89 9.46 -9.93
CA PRO A 622 23.92 8.98 -10.90
C PRO A 622 22.96 7.90 -10.35
N VAL A 623 23.43 7.09 -9.39
CA VAL A 623 22.60 6.09 -8.70
C VAL A 623 22.56 6.34 -7.20
N TYR A 624 21.34 6.52 -6.66
CA TYR A 624 21.11 6.76 -5.22
C TYR A 624 20.00 5.80 -4.70
N SER A 625 20.30 4.51 -4.68
CA SER A 625 19.37 3.46 -4.24
C SER A 625 20.09 2.38 -3.42
N THR A 626 19.68 2.21 -2.15
CA THR A 626 20.21 1.15 -1.27
C THR A 626 19.59 -0.22 -1.55
N GLU A 627 18.44 -0.27 -2.17
CA GLU A 627 17.81 -1.49 -2.65
C GLU A 627 18.61 -2.13 -3.78
N TYR A 628 19.19 -1.30 -4.66
CA TYR A 628 20.04 -1.73 -5.77
C TYR A 628 21.47 -2.03 -5.32
N ASP A 629 22.09 -1.08 -4.61
CA ASP A 629 23.43 -1.23 -4.04
C ASP A 629 23.47 -0.72 -2.61
N SER A 630 23.53 -1.65 -1.65
CA SER A 630 23.56 -1.35 -0.23
C SER A 630 24.82 -0.56 0.23
N THR A 631 25.82 -0.41 -0.65
CA THR A 631 27.07 0.32 -0.37
C THR A 631 27.02 1.79 -0.77
N VAL A 632 25.97 2.23 -1.48
CA VAL A 632 25.79 3.64 -1.84
C VAL A 632 25.70 4.50 -0.58
N PRO A 633 26.63 5.45 -0.38
CA PRO A 633 26.66 6.26 0.81
C PRO A 633 25.45 7.23 0.88
N ASP A 634 25.14 7.68 2.10
CA ASP A 634 24.18 8.77 2.28
C ASP A 634 24.76 10.08 1.67
N ASN A 635 23.87 10.87 1.08
CA ASN A 635 24.17 12.22 0.64
C ASN A 635 23.31 13.21 1.43
N GLU A 636 23.93 13.91 2.38
CA GLU A 636 23.27 14.82 3.31
C GLU A 636 22.52 15.95 2.59
N GLU A 637 23.11 16.53 1.53
CA GLU A 637 22.49 17.63 0.79
C GLU A 637 21.25 17.16 0.02
N LEU A 638 21.33 16.02 -0.67
CA LEU A 638 20.20 15.46 -1.40
C LEU A 638 19.07 15.03 -0.45
N ASP A 639 19.41 14.47 0.71
CA ASP A 639 18.42 14.09 1.73
C ASP A 639 17.74 15.33 2.33
N LEU A 640 18.50 16.40 2.64
CA LEU A 640 17.95 17.67 3.15
C LEU A 640 17.01 18.34 2.15
N ILE A 641 17.38 18.39 0.88
CA ILE A 641 16.52 18.93 -0.19
C ILE A 641 15.27 18.07 -0.36
N THR A 642 15.41 16.75 -0.28
CA THR A 642 14.27 15.84 -0.38
C THR A 642 13.28 16.08 0.77
N ILE A 643 13.78 16.26 1.99
CA ILE A 643 12.95 16.57 3.16
C ILE A 643 12.30 17.95 3.01
N ASP A 644 13.08 18.96 2.61
CA ASP A 644 12.57 20.32 2.40
C ASP A 644 11.43 20.28 1.38
N ARG A 645 11.67 19.71 0.21
CA ARG A 645 10.78 19.78 -0.92
C ARG A 645 9.50 18.92 -0.76
N ALA A 646 9.65 17.70 -0.22
CA ALA A 646 8.54 16.75 -0.14
C ALA A 646 7.76 16.82 1.18
N VAL A 647 8.38 17.33 2.27
CA VAL A 647 7.79 17.23 3.61
C VAL A 647 7.56 18.60 4.23
N MET A 648 8.55 19.48 4.20
CA MET A 648 8.51 20.77 4.88
C MET A 648 7.97 21.88 3.97
N GLU A 649 8.39 21.90 2.69
CA GLU A 649 8.06 22.93 1.68
C GLU A 649 8.31 24.35 2.18
N GLU A 650 9.50 24.59 2.75
CA GLU A 650 9.75 25.85 3.44
C GLU A 650 10.73 26.76 2.70
N TYR A 651 11.86 26.23 2.16
CA TYR A 651 12.99 27.09 1.79
C TYR A 651 13.44 26.97 0.33
N SER A 652 13.32 25.80 -0.32
CA SER A 652 13.74 25.64 -1.71
C SER A 652 12.78 26.31 -2.68
N PRO A 653 13.26 26.77 -3.87
CA PRO A 653 12.40 27.36 -4.89
C PRO A 653 11.21 26.47 -5.26
N SER A 654 10.03 27.05 -5.37
CA SER A 654 8.79 26.32 -5.66
C SER A 654 8.11 26.88 -6.92
N PRO A 655 7.54 26.03 -7.80
CA PRO A 655 6.72 26.48 -8.92
C PRO A 655 5.33 26.96 -8.48
N ILE A 656 4.97 26.78 -7.19
CA ILE A 656 3.67 27.16 -6.64
C ILE A 656 3.74 28.62 -6.20
N PRO A 657 2.81 29.50 -6.65
CA PRO A 657 2.76 30.90 -6.20
C PRO A 657 2.61 30.98 -4.67
N GLU A 658 3.29 31.92 -4.03
CA GLU A 658 3.22 32.13 -2.57
C GLU A 658 1.77 32.31 -2.05
N GLU A 659 0.88 32.87 -2.86
CA GLU A 659 -0.53 33.06 -2.52
C GLU A 659 -1.30 31.73 -2.36
N GLU A 660 -0.87 30.67 -3.02
CA GLU A 660 -1.49 29.31 -2.97
C GLU A 660 -0.90 28.43 -1.86
N LEU A 661 0.32 28.74 -1.37
CA LEU A 661 0.98 28.01 -0.29
C LEU A 661 0.35 28.25 1.10
N VAL A 662 -0.46 29.31 1.26
CA VAL A 662 -1.01 29.78 2.55
C VAL A 662 -2.42 29.23 2.83
N THR A 663 -3.05 28.51 1.92
CA THR A 663 -4.41 27.97 2.08
C THR A 663 -4.43 26.50 2.46
#